data_7a57f1688f9cb3c49ff3927bf3a02e6a
#
_entry.id   7a57f1688f9cb3c49ff3927bf3a02e6a
#
_cell.length_a   1.000
_cell.length_b   1.000
_cell.length_c   1.000
_cell.angle_alpha   90.00
_cell.angle_beta   90.00
_cell.angle_gamma   90.00
#
_symmetry.space_group_name_H-M   'P 1'
#
loop_
_entity.id
_entity.type
_entity.pdbx_description
1 polymer ?
#
loop_
_entity_poly.entity_id
_entity_poly.type
_entity_poly.pdbx_seq_one_letter_code
_entity_poly.pdbx_strand_id
1 'polypeptide(L)'
;MTAITPEHGLRARLRRLAGRTAVLAIVLGACAVVAPSTAVAAGGSASDEEASVAFHVSAGLRGLVAPGSSTTAMLTVQNETESKLSSGQVQVELSRTPLTDEASVTNWLDEGEAPGDFDTIGSDTTAALDAGASGMTTVFVPAETLGALAPGVYPLRAELTGAKTVNTPEDRSATVEATATSVLVVADSQTAQVGVMVPLTATPDNGVLLSAEELSTLTGPEGALTAQLDGVAGTTAVLAIDPAILAAIRALGSAAPETARDWLDRLEALPNTRFALQFGDADATAQAQAGLPALLQPTTLATFLNPADFPQTPATSSPTADSTATPGPTPSPTGTPQLPDDAELTAIDGALPQILWPDDELREEDLDTFASYLGEGTSTIVSSAALGGQSAAHATVGGHDLLVTDSGLSQTLSQVAAEADSVDRQRLLAEAAALLTLAESRVAGAPLLIGLDRDENRNADALRDAISTADSIGFELSALRATPPASAALTSEADPARAAAVTTLLTDEGTLTAFSSILADPQVLLSPERIRILRTLSVGSSAKAFAKKVEEHQKRTSETLAAVSIPPSSTIQLLTANADLPIAVRNDLPWPVTVQLFVSPTDPRLEVKPVTETVVEANSTKRVKVPVSARVGSGEVDLRLSLYSPTGVQIQDQQKVRVAVRAEWETIGLIVFGGLAALLIVLGVIRTVRRKRREAAEEAAVEAEIESLEEDAVNARPDGTPSNGTSSAHDTSSTPDTNE
;
A
#
# COMPACT_ATOMS: atom_id res chain seq x y z
N MET A 1 -3.89 30.95 -18.00
CA MET A 1 -2.84 30.44 -18.90
C MET A 1 -1.67 30.04 -18.03
N THR A 2 -1.65 28.79 -17.60
CA THR A 2 -0.50 28.18 -16.90
C THR A 2 -0.41 26.75 -17.40
N ALA A 3 0.67 26.42 -18.06
CA ALA A 3 0.92 25.14 -18.68
C ALA A 3 1.14 24.08 -17.60
N ILE A 4 0.39 22.98 -17.67
CA ILE A 4 0.57 21.77 -16.87
C ILE A 4 1.32 20.78 -17.76
N THR A 5 2.53 20.45 -17.36
CA THR A 5 3.39 19.44 -18.00
C THR A 5 2.95 18.04 -17.52
N PRO A 6 2.80 17.05 -18.38
CA PRO A 6 2.43 15.69 -17.97
C PRO A 6 3.68 14.90 -17.56
N GLU A 7 3.94 14.77 -16.26
CA GLU A 7 5.04 13.95 -15.72
C GLU A 7 4.71 12.45 -15.51
N HIS A 8 3.52 12.00 -15.85
CA HIS A 8 3.08 10.63 -15.51
C HIS A 8 3.52 9.55 -16.49
N GLY A 9 3.92 9.90 -17.72
CA GLY A 9 4.35 8.92 -18.73
C GLY A 9 5.71 8.26 -18.44
N LEU A 10 6.62 8.97 -17.76
CA LEU A 10 8.00 8.49 -17.56
C LEU A 10 8.12 7.47 -16.42
N ARG A 11 7.28 7.57 -15.40
CA ARG A 11 7.32 6.64 -14.24
C ARG A 11 6.73 5.27 -14.56
N ALA A 12 5.76 5.21 -15.45
CA ALA A 12 5.18 3.95 -15.90
C ALA A 12 6.15 3.17 -16.80
N ARG A 13 6.91 3.86 -17.66
CA ARG A 13 7.94 3.24 -18.51
C ARG A 13 9.12 2.69 -17.70
N LEU A 14 9.56 3.40 -16.66
CA LEU A 14 10.65 2.94 -15.78
C LEU A 14 10.27 1.71 -14.92
N ARG A 15 9.01 1.53 -14.55
CA ARG A 15 8.55 0.33 -13.83
C ARG A 15 8.50 -0.91 -14.73
N ARG A 16 8.22 -0.74 -16.03
CA ARG A 16 8.19 -1.86 -17.00
C ARG A 16 9.58 -2.38 -17.36
N LEU A 17 10.62 -1.52 -17.37
CA LEU A 17 12.01 -1.96 -17.55
C LEU A 17 12.58 -2.72 -16.35
N ALA A 18 12.19 -2.40 -15.12
CA ALA A 18 12.68 -3.10 -13.94
C ALA A 18 12.16 -4.55 -13.83
N GLY A 19 11.01 -4.87 -14.41
CA GLY A 19 10.45 -6.23 -14.41
C GLY A 19 11.12 -7.18 -15.42
N ARG A 20 11.66 -6.64 -16.50
CA ARG A 20 12.30 -7.46 -17.57
C ARG A 20 13.75 -7.88 -17.26
N THR A 21 14.46 -7.19 -16.37
CA THR A 21 15.85 -7.51 -16.00
C THR A 21 16.00 -8.52 -14.86
N ALA A 22 14.93 -8.86 -14.15
CA ALA A 22 15.00 -9.78 -13.02
C ALA A 22 14.94 -11.28 -13.42
N VAL A 23 14.41 -11.62 -14.57
CA VAL A 23 14.28 -13.01 -15.03
C VAL A 23 15.57 -13.54 -15.68
N LEU A 24 16.44 -12.65 -16.21
CA LEU A 24 17.69 -13.08 -16.87
C LEU A 24 18.90 -13.29 -15.94
N ALA A 25 18.76 -13.08 -14.63
CA ALA A 25 19.89 -13.16 -13.68
C ALA A 25 20.02 -14.49 -12.92
N ILE A 26 19.15 -15.46 -13.11
CA ILE A 26 19.12 -16.71 -12.31
C ILE A 26 19.73 -17.93 -13.04
N VAL A 27 20.04 -17.85 -14.34
CA VAL A 27 20.55 -19.03 -15.12
C VAL A 27 22.06 -19.02 -15.38
N LEU A 28 22.84 -18.05 -14.90
CA LEU A 28 24.30 -17.99 -15.12
C LEU A 28 25.12 -18.26 -13.88
N GLY A 29 25.05 -19.47 -13.38
CA GLY A 29 25.92 -19.94 -12.30
C GLY A 29 26.23 -21.42 -12.36
N ALA A 30 26.90 -21.92 -13.39
CA ALA A 30 27.83 -23.04 -13.32
C ALA A 30 28.29 -23.47 -14.75
N CYS A 31 29.55 -23.35 -14.97
CA CYS A 31 30.50 -24.13 -15.79
C CYS A 31 31.39 -23.26 -16.67
N ALA A 32 32.59 -23.06 -16.19
CA ALA A 32 33.75 -22.67 -16.98
C ALA A 32 34.29 -23.90 -17.73
N VAL A 33 34.65 -23.76 -19.04
CA VAL A 33 35.98 -24.05 -19.57
C VAL A 33 35.96 -24.10 -21.13
N VAL A 34 36.74 -23.15 -21.73
CA VAL A 34 37.57 -23.21 -22.97
C VAL A 34 36.93 -23.05 -24.36
N ALA A 35 37.01 -21.81 -24.86
CA ALA A 35 37.69 -21.24 -26.07
C ALA A 35 37.19 -21.62 -27.51
N PRO A 36 37.56 -20.84 -28.57
CA PRO A 36 36.91 -19.60 -28.97
C PRO A 36 36.30 -19.72 -30.37
N SER A 37 35.20 -19.13 -30.63
CA SER A 37 34.75 -18.75 -31.95
C SER A 37 33.97 -17.44 -31.87
N THR A 38 34.27 -16.59 -32.81
CA THR A 38 33.84 -15.23 -32.96
C THR A 38 32.31 -15.12 -32.98
N ALA A 39 31.73 -14.76 -31.80
CA ALA A 39 30.38 -14.29 -31.72
C ALA A 39 30.40 -12.76 -31.67
N VAL A 40 29.66 -12.13 -32.56
CA VAL A 40 29.37 -10.70 -32.51
C VAL A 40 28.57 -10.46 -31.22
N ALA A 41 29.20 -9.78 -30.27
CA ALA A 41 28.64 -9.49 -28.98
C ALA A 41 27.58 -8.38 -29.11
N ALA A 42 26.34 -8.69 -28.76
CA ALA A 42 25.40 -7.70 -28.25
C ALA A 42 25.72 -7.46 -26.79
N GLY A 43 26.68 -6.57 -26.53
CA GLY A 43 27.02 -6.11 -25.17
C GLY A 43 26.14 -4.94 -24.77
N GLY A 44 25.10 -5.18 -24.00
CA GLY A 44 24.32 -4.13 -23.33
C GLY A 44 25.07 -3.57 -22.14
N SER A 45 25.78 -2.47 -22.32
CA SER A 45 26.10 -1.52 -21.22
C SER A 45 24.94 -0.53 -21.12
N ALA A 46 24.50 -0.25 -19.91
CA ALA A 46 23.58 0.85 -19.62
C ALA A 46 24.24 2.19 -19.99
N SER A 47 24.02 2.62 -21.21
CA SER A 47 24.30 3.97 -21.72
C SER A 47 23.57 4.12 -23.05
N ASP A 48 22.61 5.03 -23.09
CA ASP A 48 21.89 5.50 -24.27
C ASP A 48 21.24 4.38 -25.09
N GLU A 49 19.92 4.16 -24.94
CA GLU A 49 19.12 3.45 -25.94
C GLU A 49 19.28 4.24 -27.24
N GLU A 50 20.21 3.81 -28.11
CA GLU A 50 20.25 4.29 -29.47
C GLU A 50 18.89 3.97 -30.09
N ALA A 51 18.15 5.01 -30.43
CA ALA A 51 16.88 4.93 -31.09
C ALA A 51 17.02 3.96 -32.32
N SER A 52 16.24 2.90 -32.30
CA SER A 52 16.36 1.80 -33.28
C SER A 52 15.16 1.76 -34.23
N VAL A 53 15.24 0.94 -35.26
CA VAL A 53 14.09 0.65 -36.12
C VAL A 53 13.46 -0.64 -35.60
N ALA A 54 12.23 -0.55 -35.09
CA ALA A 54 11.46 -1.73 -34.70
C ALA A 54 10.73 -2.28 -35.95
N PHE A 55 10.73 -3.60 -36.10
CA PHE A 55 10.12 -4.28 -37.23
C PHE A 55 9.26 -5.45 -36.72
N HIS A 56 8.01 -5.49 -37.19
CA HIS A 56 7.02 -6.47 -36.72
C HIS A 56 6.35 -7.13 -37.94
N VAL A 57 5.97 -8.41 -37.77
CA VAL A 57 5.20 -9.16 -38.77
C VAL A 57 4.04 -9.87 -38.09
N SER A 58 2.86 -9.86 -38.70
CA SER A 58 1.72 -10.70 -38.33
C SER A 58 1.06 -11.28 -39.59
N ALA A 59 0.57 -12.51 -39.51
CA ALA A 59 -0.13 -13.16 -40.60
C ALA A 59 -1.63 -13.12 -40.40
N GLY A 60 -2.39 -12.63 -41.38
CA GLY A 60 -3.84 -12.63 -41.39
C GLY A 60 -4.45 -11.94 -40.18
N LEU A 61 -5.64 -12.36 -39.80
CA LEU A 61 -6.28 -11.94 -38.57
C LEU A 61 -5.79 -12.85 -37.43
N ARG A 62 -4.97 -12.30 -36.51
CA ARG A 62 -4.44 -13.05 -35.33
C ARG A 62 -3.63 -14.30 -35.70
N GLY A 63 -2.93 -14.29 -36.82
CA GLY A 63 -2.11 -15.43 -37.29
C GLY A 63 -2.92 -16.58 -37.89
N LEU A 64 -4.24 -16.53 -37.92
CA LEU A 64 -5.12 -17.64 -38.34
C LEU A 64 -5.34 -17.62 -39.89
N VAL A 65 -5.29 -18.79 -40.50
CA VAL A 65 -5.67 -19.02 -41.89
C VAL A 65 -6.38 -20.36 -42.04
N ALA A 66 -7.46 -20.40 -42.81
CA ALA A 66 -8.13 -21.66 -43.12
C ALA A 66 -7.30 -22.48 -44.12
N PRO A 67 -7.28 -23.83 -44.02
CA PRO A 67 -6.54 -24.69 -44.95
C PRO A 67 -6.90 -24.39 -46.42
N GLY A 68 -5.88 -24.24 -47.29
CA GLY A 68 -6.06 -23.95 -48.70
C GLY A 68 -6.52 -22.54 -49.04
N SER A 69 -6.57 -21.63 -48.08
CA SER A 69 -6.93 -20.22 -48.27
C SER A 69 -5.69 -19.35 -48.48
N SER A 70 -5.87 -18.18 -49.10
CA SER A 70 -4.87 -17.12 -49.13
C SER A 70 -4.78 -16.41 -47.81
N THR A 71 -3.66 -15.77 -47.54
CA THR A 71 -3.47 -14.91 -46.34
C THR A 71 -2.80 -13.60 -46.74
N THR A 72 -2.65 -12.73 -45.77
CA THR A 72 -1.97 -11.45 -45.92
C THR A 72 -1.01 -11.29 -44.74
N ALA A 73 0.26 -11.07 -45.02
CA ALA A 73 1.21 -10.68 -43.95
C ALA A 73 1.20 -9.14 -43.80
N MET A 74 0.95 -8.66 -42.60
CA MET A 74 1.07 -7.26 -42.24
C MET A 74 2.44 -7.03 -41.60
N LEU A 75 3.16 -6.05 -42.13
CA LEU A 75 4.51 -5.70 -41.72
C LEU A 75 4.50 -4.25 -41.25
N THR A 76 4.91 -4.02 -40.02
CA THR A 76 4.98 -2.68 -39.43
C THR A 76 6.43 -2.32 -39.19
N VAL A 77 6.87 -1.17 -39.71
CA VAL A 77 8.17 -0.57 -39.44
C VAL A 77 7.94 0.66 -38.56
N GLN A 78 8.56 0.73 -37.43
CA GLN A 78 8.55 1.89 -36.54
C GLN A 78 9.95 2.50 -36.53
N ASN A 79 10.08 3.71 -37.05
CA ASN A 79 11.34 4.43 -37.08
C ASN A 79 11.50 5.23 -35.78
N GLU A 80 12.04 4.63 -34.75
CA GLU A 80 12.28 5.28 -33.46
C GLU A 80 13.55 6.16 -33.46
N THR A 81 14.27 6.21 -34.62
CA THR A 81 15.46 7.04 -34.76
C THR A 81 15.11 8.53 -34.95
N GLU A 82 16.05 9.40 -34.65
CA GLU A 82 15.94 10.85 -34.96
C GLU A 82 16.13 11.16 -36.48
N SER A 83 16.37 10.16 -37.29
CA SER A 83 16.71 10.30 -38.70
C SER A 83 15.60 9.76 -39.61
N LYS A 84 15.49 10.30 -40.79
CA LYS A 84 14.58 9.76 -41.81
C LYS A 84 15.07 8.38 -42.29
N LEU A 85 14.14 7.41 -42.38
CA LEU A 85 14.40 6.08 -42.96
C LEU A 85 13.96 6.03 -44.41
N SER A 86 14.85 5.58 -45.31
CA SER A 86 14.47 5.35 -46.69
C SER A 86 13.59 4.11 -46.85
N SER A 87 12.96 3.95 -48.01
CA SER A 87 12.30 2.69 -48.36
C SER A 87 13.31 1.54 -48.34
N GLY A 88 12.85 0.36 -47.92
CA GLY A 88 13.58 -0.92 -47.91
C GLY A 88 12.76 -2.01 -48.59
N GLN A 89 13.38 -3.14 -48.86
CA GLN A 89 12.70 -4.34 -49.33
C GLN A 89 12.31 -5.22 -48.16
N VAL A 90 11.09 -5.70 -48.16
CA VAL A 90 10.62 -6.70 -47.16
C VAL A 90 10.39 -8.03 -47.87
N GLN A 91 10.82 -9.11 -47.24
CA GLN A 91 10.63 -10.47 -47.67
C GLN A 91 9.96 -11.25 -46.55
N VAL A 92 8.89 -11.98 -46.88
CA VAL A 92 8.17 -12.84 -45.94
C VAL A 92 8.50 -14.28 -46.26
N GLU A 93 8.87 -15.04 -45.26
CA GLU A 93 9.34 -16.43 -45.41
C GLU A 93 8.58 -17.33 -44.40
N LEU A 94 8.34 -18.56 -44.80
CA LEU A 94 7.61 -19.57 -44.07
C LEU A 94 8.41 -20.88 -44.00
N SER A 95 8.58 -21.43 -42.78
CA SER A 95 8.98 -22.84 -42.67
C SER A 95 7.76 -23.75 -42.76
N ARG A 96 7.88 -24.81 -43.60
CA ARG A 96 6.78 -25.79 -43.76
C ARG A 96 6.83 -26.92 -42.75
N THR A 97 7.77 -26.87 -41.79
CA THR A 97 7.87 -27.79 -40.67
C THR A 97 7.10 -27.21 -39.50
N PRO A 98 6.01 -27.85 -39.01
CA PRO A 98 5.21 -27.30 -37.97
C PRO A 98 5.92 -27.35 -36.60
N LEU A 99 5.62 -26.38 -35.78
CA LEU A 99 5.91 -26.37 -34.32
C LEU A 99 4.92 -27.30 -33.64
N THR A 100 5.38 -28.16 -32.72
CA THR A 100 4.58 -29.26 -32.17
C THR A 100 4.23 -29.10 -30.71
N ASP A 101 4.88 -28.17 -30.03
CA ASP A 101 4.72 -27.93 -28.61
C ASP A 101 4.98 -26.45 -28.24
N GLU A 102 4.58 -26.08 -27.04
CA GLU A 102 4.70 -24.73 -26.50
C GLU A 102 6.18 -24.24 -26.48
N ALA A 103 7.10 -25.11 -26.07
CA ALA A 103 8.52 -24.77 -26.01
C ALA A 103 9.07 -24.43 -27.39
N SER A 104 8.65 -25.14 -28.43
CA SER A 104 9.06 -24.87 -29.82
C SER A 104 8.51 -23.53 -30.35
N VAL A 105 7.29 -23.12 -29.90
CA VAL A 105 6.72 -21.81 -30.23
C VAL A 105 7.49 -20.70 -29.53
N THR A 106 7.75 -20.85 -28.22
CA THR A 106 8.51 -19.88 -27.43
C THR A 106 9.94 -19.71 -27.98
N ASN A 107 10.67 -20.81 -28.22
CA ASN A 107 12.04 -20.76 -28.79
C ASN A 107 12.06 -20.07 -30.17
N TRP A 108 11.04 -20.33 -30.98
CA TRP A 108 10.94 -19.66 -32.30
C TRP A 108 10.71 -18.15 -32.13
N LEU A 109 9.78 -17.74 -31.30
CA LEU A 109 9.43 -16.32 -31.15
C LEU A 109 10.50 -15.50 -30.43
N ASP A 110 11.20 -16.08 -29.45
CA ASP A 110 12.18 -15.39 -28.63
C ASP A 110 13.63 -15.51 -29.18
N GLU A 111 14.01 -16.67 -29.70
CA GLU A 111 15.37 -16.95 -30.15
C GLU A 111 15.52 -17.03 -31.68
N GLY A 112 14.40 -17.09 -32.43
CA GLY A 112 14.38 -17.24 -33.86
C GLY A 112 14.81 -18.63 -34.36
N GLU A 113 14.82 -19.63 -33.45
CA GLU A 113 15.19 -20.99 -33.77
C GLU A 113 13.95 -21.81 -34.15
N ALA A 114 13.89 -22.28 -35.41
CA ALA A 114 12.81 -23.11 -35.90
C ALA A 114 13.32 -24.29 -36.70
N PRO A 115 12.56 -25.39 -36.74
CA PRO A 115 12.90 -26.53 -37.59
C PRO A 115 12.66 -26.23 -39.10
N GLY A 116 13.47 -26.84 -39.93
CA GLY A 116 13.31 -26.82 -41.38
C GLY A 116 13.85 -25.58 -42.09
N ASP A 117 13.74 -25.61 -43.42
CA ASP A 117 14.15 -24.50 -44.28
C ASP A 117 13.02 -23.48 -44.46
N PHE A 118 13.35 -22.23 -44.70
CA PHE A 118 12.41 -21.15 -44.95
C PHE A 118 12.28 -20.90 -46.48
N ASP A 119 11.04 -20.94 -46.97
CA ASP A 119 10.69 -20.56 -48.32
C ASP A 119 10.13 -19.15 -48.35
N THR A 120 10.56 -18.32 -49.30
CA THR A 120 9.96 -17.02 -49.57
C THR A 120 8.53 -17.19 -50.08
N ILE A 121 7.57 -16.61 -49.36
CA ILE A 121 6.14 -16.67 -49.72
C ILE A 121 5.59 -15.34 -50.28
N GLY A 122 6.35 -14.25 -50.12
CA GLY A 122 5.96 -12.94 -50.66
C GLY A 122 7.02 -11.88 -50.39
N SER A 123 6.94 -10.78 -51.13
CA SER A 123 7.82 -9.62 -50.92
C SER A 123 7.14 -8.34 -51.35
N ASP A 124 7.55 -7.21 -50.76
CA ASP A 124 7.10 -5.88 -51.11
C ASP A 124 8.18 -4.83 -50.74
N THR A 125 7.86 -3.55 -50.90
CA THR A 125 8.75 -2.44 -50.56
C THR A 125 8.08 -1.53 -49.56
N THR A 126 8.79 -1.19 -48.48
CA THR A 126 8.27 -0.26 -47.45
C THR A 126 8.26 1.17 -47.97
N ALA A 127 7.39 1.99 -47.44
CA ALA A 127 7.45 3.44 -47.61
C ALA A 127 8.66 4.04 -46.87
N ALA A 128 9.13 5.20 -47.31
CA ALA A 128 10.08 5.99 -46.53
C ALA A 128 9.37 6.61 -45.32
N LEU A 129 10.02 6.63 -44.16
CA LEU A 129 9.46 7.10 -42.90
C LEU A 129 10.25 8.29 -42.35
N ASP A 130 9.55 9.29 -41.86
CA ASP A 130 10.19 10.36 -41.10
C ASP A 130 10.61 9.88 -39.70
N ALA A 131 11.46 10.65 -39.02
CA ALA A 131 11.85 10.38 -37.64
C ALA A 131 10.62 10.23 -36.72
N GLY A 132 10.58 9.17 -35.92
CA GLY A 132 9.46 8.87 -35.00
C GLY A 132 8.18 8.40 -35.70
N ALA A 133 8.19 8.16 -37.00
CA ALA A 133 7.00 7.72 -37.74
C ALA A 133 6.96 6.19 -37.91
N SER A 134 5.75 5.64 -37.99
CA SER A 134 5.48 4.25 -38.31
C SER A 134 4.85 4.11 -39.70
N GLY A 135 5.08 2.96 -40.36
CA GLY A 135 4.49 2.64 -41.63
C GLY A 135 4.14 1.16 -41.76
N MET A 136 3.00 0.90 -42.38
CA MET A 136 2.52 -0.46 -42.60
C MET A 136 2.67 -0.83 -44.06
N THR A 137 3.13 -2.06 -44.31
CA THR A 137 3.21 -2.69 -45.65
C THR A 137 2.46 -4.01 -45.58
N THR A 138 1.68 -4.31 -46.60
CA THR A 138 0.85 -5.52 -46.66
C THR A 138 1.27 -6.41 -47.78
N VAL A 139 1.70 -7.64 -47.49
CA VAL A 139 2.11 -8.63 -48.47
C VAL A 139 1.01 -9.68 -48.62
N PHE A 140 0.36 -9.71 -49.77
CA PHE A 140 -0.62 -10.74 -50.09
C PHE A 140 0.07 -12.06 -50.46
N VAL A 141 -0.33 -13.15 -49.83
CA VAL A 141 0.20 -14.51 -50.06
C VAL A 141 -0.92 -15.38 -50.65
N PRO A 142 -0.85 -15.72 -51.95
CA PRO A 142 -1.84 -16.57 -52.61
C PRO A 142 -1.89 -17.98 -52.01
N ALA A 143 -3.06 -18.59 -52.07
CA ALA A 143 -3.25 -19.97 -51.61
C ALA A 143 -2.29 -20.98 -52.32
N GLU A 144 -2.01 -20.76 -53.61
CA GLU A 144 -1.08 -21.60 -54.36
C GLU A 144 0.35 -21.52 -53.83
N THR A 145 0.77 -20.36 -53.32
CA THR A 145 2.10 -20.16 -52.72
C THR A 145 2.19 -20.82 -51.33
N LEU A 146 1.16 -20.72 -50.52
CA LEU A 146 1.08 -21.46 -49.26
C LEU A 146 1.07 -22.95 -49.50
N GLY A 147 0.40 -23.39 -50.55
CA GLY A 147 0.23 -24.83 -50.85
C GLY A 147 -0.72 -25.52 -49.85
N ALA A 148 -0.70 -26.83 -49.87
CA ALA A 148 -1.55 -27.65 -48.98
C ALA A 148 -0.86 -27.81 -47.61
N LEU A 149 -0.90 -26.81 -46.77
CA LEU A 149 -0.47 -26.95 -45.39
C LEU A 149 -1.53 -27.72 -44.59
N ALA A 150 -1.07 -28.69 -43.80
CA ALA A 150 -1.96 -29.38 -42.81
C ALA A 150 -2.32 -28.43 -41.67
N PRO A 151 -3.41 -28.67 -40.95
CA PRO A 151 -3.68 -27.95 -39.69
C PRO A 151 -2.47 -28.02 -38.75
N GLY A 152 -2.05 -26.88 -38.19
CA GLY A 152 -0.87 -26.79 -37.36
C GLY A 152 -0.31 -25.36 -37.28
N VAL A 153 0.76 -25.20 -36.51
CA VAL A 153 1.45 -23.94 -36.25
C VAL A 153 2.77 -23.93 -37.05
N TYR A 154 2.98 -22.91 -37.83
CA TYR A 154 4.15 -22.80 -38.73
C TYR A 154 4.97 -21.54 -38.45
N PRO A 155 6.32 -21.62 -38.38
CA PRO A 155 7.19 -20.46 -38.20
C PRO A 155 7.09 -19.50 -39.40
N LEU A 156 6.81 -18.22 -39.10
CA LEU A 156 6.76 -17.13 -40.08
C LEU A 156 7.84 -16.11 -39.75
N ARG A 157 8.64 -15.72 -40.75
CA ARG A 157 9.69 -14.70 -40.61
C ARG A 157 9.49 -13.61 -41.64
N ALA A 158 9.85 -12.38 -41.26
CA ALA A 158 10.00 -11.30 -42.22
C ALA A 158 11.38 -10.66 -42.06
N GLU A 159 11.98 -10.31 -43.23
CA GLU A 159 13.27 -9.63 -43.27
C GLU A 159 13.11 -8.27 -43.97
N LEU A 160 13.61 -7.21 -43.37
CA LEU A 160 13.74 -5.88 -43.94
C LEU A 160 15.20 -5.67 -44.34
N THR A 161 15.43 -5.35 -45.60
CA THR A 161 16.76 -5.13 -46.13
C THR A 161 16.83 -3.86 -46.99
N GLY A 162 18.03 -3.28 -47.12
CA GLY A 162 18.29 -2.16 -48.02
C GLY A 162 17.73 -0.80 -47.56
N ALA A 163 17.03 -0.72 -46.45
CA ALA A 163 16.65 0.55 -45.85
C ALA A 163 17.88 1.29 -45.33
N LYS A 164 17.84 2.62 -45.32
CA LYS A 164 18.97 3.46 -44.88
C LYS A 164 18.46 4.61 -44.03
N THR A 165 19.16 4.90 -42.94
CA THR A 165 18.96 6.18 -42.20
C THR A 165 19.62 7.30 -43.01
N VAL A 166 18.92 8.42 -43.18
CA VAL A 166 19.38 9.57 -43.94
C VAL A 166 19.62 10.72 -42.98
N ASN A 167 20.88 10.93 -42.61
CA ASN A 167 21.29 12.05 -41.79
C ASN A 167 21.76 13.21 -42.68
N THR A 168 21.21 14.39 -42.50
CA THR A 168 21.74 15.66 -43.08
C THR A 168 22.39 16.46 -41.94
N PRO A 169 23.62 17.03 -42.09
CA PRO A 169 24.42 17.34 -43.27
C PRO A 169 25.77 16.61 -43.37
N GLU A 170 26.02 15.54 -42.66
CA GLU A 170 27.28 14.79 -42.73
C GLU A 170 27.03 13.32 -43.12
N ASP A 171 26.78 13.08 -44.35
CA ASP A 171 26.91 11.86 -45.24
C ASP A 171 27.26 10.49 -44.58
N ARG A 172 26.60 10.14 -43.47
CA ARG A 172 26.66 8.81 -42.86
C ARG A 172 25.28 8.17 -42.88
N SER A 173 24.93 7.57 -44.02
CA SER A 173 23.81 6.68 -44.11
C SER A 173 24.20 5.32 -43.50
N ALA A 174 23.54 4.85 -42.48
CA ALA A 174 23.66 3.48 -42.00
C ALA A 174 22.61 2.61 -42.71
N THR A 175 23.01 1.41 -43.15
CA THR A 175 22.07 0.42 -43.65
C THR A 175 21.33 -0.19 -42.45
N VAL A 176 20.02 -0.28 -42.56
CA VAL A 176 19.16 -0.90 -41.58
C VAL A 176 18.72 -2.26 -42.10
N GLU A 177 19.00 -3.29 -41.36
CA GLU A 177 18.53 -4.66 -41.59
C GLU A 177 17.79 -5.08 -40.29
N ALA A 178 16.58 -5.63 -40.44
CA ALA A 178 15.77 -6.07 -39.31
C ALA A 178 15.04 -7.36 -39.65
N THR A 179 14.91 -8.23 -38.68
CA THR A 179 14.16 -9.49 -38.79
C THR A 179 13.06 -9.50 -37.75
N ALA A 180 11.87 -9.93 -38.15
CA ALA A 180 10.72 -10.12 -37.26
C ALA A 180 10.24 -11.57 -37.34
N THR A 181 9.92 -12.15 -36.19
CA THR A 181 9.36 -13.51 -36.05
C THR A 181 7.88 -13.45 -35.70
N SER A 182 7.11 -14.40 -36.22
CA SER A 182 5.69 -14.61 -35.87
C SER A 182 5.33 -16.06 -36.21
N VAL A 183 4.06 -16.39 -36.14
CA VAL A 183 3.55 -17.71 -36.53
C VAL A 183 2.38 -17.58 -37.50
N LEU A 184 2.26 -18.59 -38.37
CA LEU A 184 1.08 -18.81 -39.18
C LEU A 184 0.36 -20.05 -38.65
N VAL A 185 -0.87 -19.86 -38.16
CA VAL A 185 -1.71 -20.92 -37.64
C VAL A 185 -2.70 -21.37 -38.70
N VAL A 186 -2.59 -22.60 -39.14
CA VAL A 186 -3.53 -23.21 -40.09
C VAL A 186 -4.53 -24.03 -39.33
N ALA A 187 -5.78 -23.56 -39.25
CA ALA A 187 -6.87 -24.24 -38.54
C ALA A 187 -8.19 -24.08 -39.27
N ASP A 188 -9.03 -25.12 -39.22
CA ASP A 188 -10.36 -25.10 -39.84
C ASP A 188 -11.35 -24.26 -39.04
N SER A 189 -11.47 -24.53 -37.74
CA SER A 189 -12.32 -23.88 -36.80
C SER A 189 -11.93 -24.33 -35.37
N GLN A 190 -12.17 -23.50 -34.40
CA GLN A 190 -12.04 -23.87 -32.99
C GLN A 190 -12.97 -25.04 -32.69
N THR A 191 -12.48 -26.05 -31.97
CA THR A 191 -13.22 -27.27 -31.67
C THR A 191 -13.50 -27.41 -30.16
N ALA A 192 -12.71 -26.79 -29.31
CA ALA A 192 -12.90 -26.79 -27.88
C ALA A 192 -13.64 -25.54 -27.40
N GLN A 193 -14.47 -25.71 -26.36
CA GLN A 193 -14.98 -24.60 -25.58
C GLN A 193 -13.88 -24.05 -24.69
N VAL A 194 -13.66 -22.76 -24.71
CA VAL A 194 -12.61 -22.11 -23.92
C VAL A 194 -13.24 -21.07 -22.99
N GLY A 195 -13.05 -21.25 -21.69
CA GLY A 195 -13.46 -20.28 -20.68
C GLY A 195 -12.31 -19.37 -20.30
N VAL A 196 -12.55 -18.06 -20.29
CA VAL A 196 -11.60 -17.06 -19.80
C VAL A 196 -12.11 -16.47 -18.50
N MET A 197 -11.37 -16.66 -17.42
CA MET A 197 -11.66 -16.06 -16.12
C MET A 197 -10.90 -14.74 -15.99
N VAL A 198 -11.61 -13.67 -15.65
CA VAL A 198 -11.07 -12.32 -15.50
C VAL A 198 -11.23 -11.87 -14.05
N PRO A 199 -10.12 -11.71 -13.31
CA PRO A 199 -10.16 -11.10 -11.98
C PRO A 199 -10.46 -9.60 -12.09
N LEU A 200 -11.40 -9.13 -11.29
CA LEU A 200 -11.68 -7.71 -11.07
C LEU A 200 -11.21 -7.37 -9.66
N THR A 201 -10.03 -6.78 -9.59
CA THR A 201 -9.36 -6.37 -8.35
C THR A 201 -8.96 -4.90 -8.43
N ALA A 202 -8.82 -4.25 -7.27
CA ALA A 202 -8.30 -2.91 -7.17
C ALA A 202 -7.59 -2.71 -5.82
N THR A 203 -6.40 -2.13 -5.85
CA THR A 203 -5.56 -1.93 -4.67
C THR A 203 -5.68 -0.49 -4.19
N PRO A 204 -6.21 -0.24 -2.97
CA PRO A 204 -6.27 1.10 -2.39
C PRO A 204 -4.91 1.58 -1.90
N ASP A 205 -4.59 2.86 -2.07
CA ASP A 205 -3.33 3.47 -1.63
C ASP A 205 -3.11 3.35 -0.11
N ASN A 206 -4.19 3.44 0.67
CA ASN A 206 -4.15 3.34 2.12
C ASN A 206 -4.14 1.88 2.65
N GLY A 207 -4.27 0.90 1.75
CA GLY A 207 -4.33 -0.53 2.07
C GLY A 207 -5.59 -0.98 2.80
N VAL A 208 -6.68 -0.20 2.78
CA VAL A 208 -7.96 -0.52 3.45
C VAL A 208 -9.07 -0.63 2.42
N LEU A 209 -9.93 0.37 2.30
CA LEU A 209 -10.95 0.48 1.27
C LEU A 209 -10.60 1.62 0.30
N LEU A 210 -11.06 1.50 -0.94
CA LEU A 210 -10.95 2.57 -1.91
C LEU A 210 -11.70 3.81 -1.41
N SER A 211 -11.03 4.95 -1.45
CA SER A 211 -11.61 6.25 -1.13
C SER A 211 -12.51 6.75 -2.27
N ALA A 212 -13.32 7.77 -2.02
CA ALA A 212 -14.12 8.40 -3.06
C ALA A 212 -13.27 8.98 -4.20
N GLU A 213 -12.07 9.48 -3.92
CA GLU A 213 -11.15 10.01 -4.92
C GLU A 213 -10.57 8.90 -5.81
N GLU A 214 -10.09 7.81 -5.21
CA GLU A 214 -9.61 6.63 -5.93
C GLU A 214 -10.73 6.00 -6.78
N LEU A 215 -11.93 5.85 -6.21
CA LEU A 215 -13.10 5.34 -6.95
C LEU A 215 -13.46 6.24 -8.13
N SER A 216 -13.46 7.57 -7.95
CA SER A 216 -13.73 8.52 -9.05
C SER A 216 -12.73 8.37 -10.19
N THR A 217 -11.46 8.10 -9.87
CA THR A 217 -10.39 7.88 -10.84
C THR A 217 -10.53 6.52 -11.53
N LEU A 218 -10.71 5.45 -10.76
CA LEU A 218 -10.76 4.08 -11.28
C LEU A 218 -12.03 3.78 -12.09
N THR A 219 -13.16 4.42 -11.76
CA THR A 219 -14.43 4.25 -12.46
C THR A 219 -14.75 5.38 -13.43
N GLY A 220 -13.84 6.34 -13.61
CA GLY A 220 -13.92 7.37 -14.64
C GLY A 220 -13.82 6.79 -16.05
N PRO A 221 -14.08 7.59 -17.11
CA PRO A 221 -14.08 7.09 -18.51
C PRO A 221 -12.75 6.43 -18.95
N GLU A 222 -11.63 6.85 -18.38
CA GLU A 222 -10.29 6.28 -18.66
C GLU A 222 -9.75 5.47 -17.46
N GLY A 223 -10.63 5.16 -16.51
CA GLY A 223 -10.25 4.45 -15.29
C GLY A 223 -10.05 2.96 -15.52
N ALA A 224 -9.16 2.34 -14.74
CA ALA A 224 -8.80 0.94 -14.88
C ALA A 224 -10.00 -0.01 -14.67
N LEU A 225 -10.87 0.26 -13.68
CA LEU A 225 -12.07 -0.54 -13.47
C LEU A 225 -13.07 -0.40 -14.62
N THR A 226 -13.21 0.81 -15.21
CA THR A 226 -14.05 1.03 -16.39
C THR A 226 -13.48 0.27 -17.60
N ALA A 227 -12.18 0.33 -17.83
CA ALA A 227 -11.53 -0.39 -18.92
C ALA A 227 -11.71 -1.91 -18.80
N GLN A 228 -11.59 -2.47 -17.58
CA GLN A 228 -11.84 -3.89 -17.36
C GLN A 228 -13.32 -4.26 -17.66
N LEU A 229 -14.25 -3.44 -17.19
CA LEU A 229 -15.68 -3.68 -17.42
C LEU A 229 -16.06 -3.56 -18.91
N ASP A 230 -15.50 -2.58 -19.62
CA ASP A 230 -15.66 -2.40 -21.06
C ASP A 230 -15.06 -3.56 -21.85
N GLY A 231 -13.93 -4.10 -21.41
CA GLY A 231 -13.26 -5.24 -22.03
C GLY A 231 -14.07 -6.53 -21.94
N VAL A 232 -14.75 -6.77 -20.83
CA VAL A 232 -15.54 -8.01 -20.60
C VAL A 232 -16.97 -7.88 -21.12
N ALA A 233 -17.49 -6.67 -21.31
CA ALA A 233 -18.87 -6.45 -21.74
C ALA A 233 -19.14 -7.06 -23.12
N GLY A 234 -20.20 -7.90 -23.21
CA GLY A 234 -20.58 -8.60 -24.43
C GLY A 234 -19.73 -9.82 -24.76
N THR A 235 -18.88 -10.27 -23.86
CA THR A 235 -18.10 -11.52 -23.94
C THR A 235 -18.69 -12.60 -23.03
N THR A 236 -18.20 -13.83 -23.12
CA THR A 236 -18.55 -14.96 -22.24
C THR A 236 -17.59 -15.12 -21.05
N ALA A 237 -16.71 -14.14 -20.82
CA ALA A 237 -15.76 -14.17 -19.70
C ALA A 237 -16.44 -14.44 -18.36
N VAL A 238 -15.80 -15.24 -17.53
CA VAL A 238 -16.20 -15.49 -16.14
C VAL A 238 -15.53 -14.47 -15.25
N LEU A 239 -16.31 -13.73 -14.45
CA LEU A 239 -15.79 -12.68 -13.61
C LEU A 239 -15.46 -13.18 -12.21
N ALA A 240 -14.23 -12.99 -11.76
CA ALA A 240 -13.79 -13.24 -10.39
C ALA A 240 -13.68 -11.90 -9.66
N ILE A 241 -14.62 -11.56 -8.79
CA ILE A 241 -14.80 -10.21 -8.27
C ILE A 241 -14.32 -10.11 -6.83
N ASP A 242 -13.43 -9.15 -6.52
CA ASP A 242 -13.09 -8.80 -5.13
C ASP A 242 -14.25 -8.05 -4.46
N PRO A 243 -14.89 -8.63 -3.42
CA PRO A 243 -15.99 -7.99 -2.70
C PRO A 243 -15.63 -6.64 -2.08
N ALA A 244 -14.34 -6.38 -1.86
CA ALA A 244 -13.87 -5.12 -1.27
C ALA A 244 -14.12 -3.90 -2.17
N ILE A 245 -14.22 -4.08 -3.50
CA ILE A 245 -14.57 -2.99 -4.44
C ILE A 245 -16.02 -2.57 -4.19
N LEU A 246 -16.94 -3.54 -4.14
CA LEU A 246 -18.36 -3.29 -3.91
C LEU A 246 -18.58 -2.68 -2.52
N ALA A 247 -17.89 -3.24 -1.52
CA ALA A 247 -17.94 -2.73 -0.16
C ALA A 247 -17.47 -1.27 -0.06
N ALA A 248 -16.42 -0.88 -0.79
CA ALA A 248 -15.95 0.50 -0.82
C ALA A 248 -16.98 1.46 -1.41
N ILE A 249 -17.62 1.07 -2.52
CA ILE A 249 -18.67 1.90 -3.17
C ILE A 249 -19.89 2.02 -2.26
N ARG A 250 -20.39 0.89 -1.76
CA ARG A 250 -21.62 0.85 -0.94
C ARG A 250 -21.44 1.50 0.42
N ALA A 251 -20.24 1.40 1.04
CA ALA A 251 -19.97 2.02 2.32
C ALA A 251 -20.01 3.56 2.28
N LEU A 252 -19.74 4.16 1.14
CA LEU A 252 -19.86 5.61 0.94
C LEU A 252 -21.32 6.08 0.79
N GLY A 253 -22.27 5.19 0.50
CA GLY A 253 -23.68 5.55 0.34
C GLY A 253 -23.90 6.68 -0.67
N SER A 254 -24.59 7.75 -0.27
CA SER A 254 -24.81 8.92 -1.14
C SER A 254 -23.54 9.73 -1.44
N ALA A 255 -22.47 9.57 -0.66
CA ALA A 255 -21.17 10.21 -0.89
C ALA A 255 -20.33 9.47 -1.95
N ALA A 256 -20.73 8.28 -2.41
CA ALA A 256 -20.05 7.60 -3.50
C ALA A 256 -20.08 8.43 -4.79
N PRO A 257 -18.97 8.51 -5.55
CA PRO A 257 -18.93 9.17 -6.85
C PRO A 257 -20.02 8.61 -7.78
N GLU A 258 -20.60 9.46 -8.60
CA GLU A 258 -21.62 9.05 -9.59
C GLU A 258 -21.03 7.98 -10.54
N THR A 259 -19.80 8.18 -11.00
CA THR A 259 -19.09 7.20 -11.84
C THR A 259 -18.96 5.83 -11.19
N ALA A 260 -18.74 5.77 -9.87
CA ALA A 260 -18.61 4.51 -9.14
C ALA A 260 -19.97 3.80 -8.98
N ARG A 261 -21.04 4.55 -8.76
CA ARG A 261 -22.41 3.99 -8.72
C ARG A 261 -22.83 3.47 -10.09
N ASP A 262 -22.62 4.25 -11.15
CA ASP A 262 -22.91 3.84 -12.53
C ASP A 262 -22.07 2.60 -12.93
N TRP A 263 -20.82 2.54 -12.49
CA TRP A 263 -19.95 1.37 -12.71
C TRP A 263 -20.51 0.12 -12.01
N LEU A 264 -20.96 0.25 -10.76
CA LEU A 264 -21.56 -0.85 -10.01
C LEU A 264 -22.85 -1.33 -10.67
N ASP A 265 -23.75 -0.42 -11.04
CA ASP A 265 -24.99 -0.73 -11.75
C ASP A 265 -24.71 -1.47 -13.08
N ARG A 266 -23.68 -1.04 -13.82
CA ARG A 266 -23.24 -1.72 -15.05
C ARG A 266 -22.70 -3.12 -14.76
N LEU A 267 -21.88 -3.30 -13.73
CA LEU A 267 -21.34 -4.61 -13.32
C LEU A 267 -22.51 -5.57 -12.97
N GLU A 268 -23.48 -5.11 -12.19
CA GLU A 268 -24.63 -5.90 -11.78
C GLU A 268 -25.53 -6.28 -12.99
N ALA A 269 -25.61 -5.43 -13.99
CA ALA A 269 -26.38 -5.67 -15.21
C ALA A 269 -25.70 -6.62 -16.21
N LEU A 270 -24.40 -6.91 -16.07
CA LEU A 270 -23.69 -7.84 -16.96
C LEU A 270 -24.24 -9.26 -16.81
N PRO A 271 -24.50 -9.97 -17.95
CA PRO A 271 -24.96 -11.36 -17.93
C PRO A 271 -23.87 -12.39 -17.59
N ASN A 272 -22.64 -11.94 -17.45
CA ASN A 272 -21.45 -12.78 -17.26
C ASN A 272 -21.60 -13.66 -16.00
N THR A 273 -21.25 -14.94 -16.13
CA THR A 273 -21.05 -15.80 -14.97
C THR A 273 -19.99 -15.20 -14.04
N ARG A 274 -20.22 -15.25 -12.73
CA ARG A 274 -19.33 -14.61 -11.76
C ARG A 274 -19.22 -15.43 -10.47
N PHE A 275 -18.13 -15.21 -9.75
CA PHE A 275 -17.94 -15.71 -8.38
C PHE A 275 -17.15 -14.68 -7.56
N ALA A 276 -17.23 -14.80 -6.23
CA ALA A 276 -16.49 -13.94 -5.32
C ALA A 276 -15.06 -14.45 -5.11
N LEU A 277 -14.07 -13.59 -5.23
CA LEU A 277 -12.76 -13.77 -4.62
C LEU A 277 -12.87 -13.63 -3.09
N GLN A 278 -11.81 -13.96 -2.36
CA GLN A 278 -11.73 -13.57 -0.95
C GLN A 278 -11.66 -12.05 -0.81
N PHE A 279 -12.16 -11.52 0.29
CA PHE A 279 -12.13 -10.06 0.52
C PHE A 279 -10.67 -9.55 0.45
N GLY A 280 -10.41 -8.56 -0.42
CA GLY A 280 -9.08 -8.07 -0.70
C GLY A 280 -8.19 -9.05 -1.46
N ASP A 281 -8.80 -10.01 -2.15
CA ASP A 281 -8.14 -11.12 -2.86
C ASP A 281 -7.16 -11.90 -1.96
N ALA A 282 -7.51 -12.04 -0.65
CA ALA A 282 -6.64 -12.67 0.33
C ALA A 282 -6.44 -14.16 0.03
N ASP A 283 -5.18 -14.60 0.00
CA ASP A 283 -4.80 -15.95 -0.33
C ASP A 283 -5.32 -17.00 0.68
N ALA A 284 -6.14 -17.92 0.22
CA ALA A 284 -6.67 -19.01 1.03
C ALA A 284 -5.62 -20.08 1.34
N THR A 285 -4.63 -20.28 0.44
CA THR A 285 -3.54 -21.25 0.64
C THR A 285 -2.70 -20.88 1.84
N ALA A 286 -2.23 -19.63 1.91
CA ALA A 286 -1.44 -19.15 3.05
C ALA A 286 -2.20 -19.24 4.37
N GLN A 287 -3.52 -19.00 4.35
CA GLN A 287 -4.38 -19.10 5.53
C GLN A 287 -4.56 -20.57 5.99
N ALA A 288 -4.77 -21.48 5.06
CA ALA A 288 -4.88 -22.93 5.36
C ALA A 288 -3.56 -23.47 5.92
N GLN A 289 -2.43 -23.13 5.30
CA GLN A 289 -1.09 -23.56 5.73
C GLN A 289 -0.68 -22.96 7.08
N ALA A 290 -1.22 -21.79 7.45
CA ALA A 290 -1.09 -21.22 8.79
C ALA A 290 -2.01 -21.89 9.84
N GLY A 291 -2.85 -22.83 9.43
CA GLY A 291 -3.73 -23.59 10.32
C GLY A 291 -4.93 -22.81 10.83
N LEU A 292 -5.44 -21.84 10.08
CA LEU A 292 -6.62 -21.11 10.49
C LEU A 292 -7.87 -21.99 10.42
N PRO A 293 -8.80 -21.85 11.39
CA PRO A 293 -10.01 -22.64 11.43
C PRO A 293 -11.09 -22.18 10.43
N ALA A 294 -10.94 -20.96 9.88
CA ALA A 294 -11.83 -20.37 8.88
C ALA A 294 -11.07 -19.29 8.11
N LEU A 295 -11.54 -18.95 6.92
CA LEU A 295 -11.01 -17.84 6.15
C LEU A 295 -11.24 -16.51 6.89
N LEU A 296 -10.21 -15.68 6.88
CA LEU A 296 -10.29 -14.33 7.47
C LEU A 296 -11.32 -13.49 6.71
N GLN A 297 -12.10 -12.75 7.47
CA GLN A 297 -13.07 -11.79 6.97
C GLN A 297 -12.83 -10.42 7.65
N PRO A 298 -13.31 -9.31 7.10
CA PRO A 298 -13.39 -8.05 7.84
C PRO A 298 -14.08 -8.28 9.19
N THR A 299 -13.59 -7.65 10.25
CA THR A 299 -14.25 -7.76 11.57
C THR A 299 -15.58 -7.03 11.59
N THR A 300 -15.67 -5.89 10.92
CA THR A 300 -16.87 -5.15 10.57
C THR A 300 -16.56 -4.09 9.53
N LEU A 301 -17.51 -3.74 8.69
CA LEU A 301 -17.44 -2.61 7.79
C LEU A 301 -18.22 -1.39 8.32
N ALA A 302 -18.93 -1.54 9.44
CA ALA A 302 -19.75 -0.49 10.03
C ALA A 302 -18.96 0.78 10.40
N THR A 303 -17.67 0.66 10.70
CA THR A 303 -16.78 1.80 11.02
C THR A 303 -16.51 2.72 9.84
N PHE A 304 -16.80 2.28 8.62
CA PHE A 304 -16.64 3.06 7.38
C PHE A 304 -17.93 3.75 6.95
N LEU A 305 -19.06 3.44 7.61
CA LEU A 305 -20.35 4.02 7.27
C LEU A 305 -20.52 5.37 7.96
N ASN A 306 -20.88 6.38 7.17
CA ASN A 306 -21.35 7.64 7.73
C ASN A 306 -22.89 7.65 7.69
N PRO A 307 -23.59 7.63 8.84
CA PRO A 307 -25.04 7.53 8.91
C PRO A 307 -25.78 8.64 8.13
N ALA A 308 -25.12 9.78 7.87
CA ALA A 308 -25.71 10.89 7.13
C ALA A 308 -25.88 10.58 5.63
N ASP A 309 -25.11 9.61 5.11
CA ASP A 309 -25.09 9.24 3.69
C ASP A 309 -26.06 8.10 3.34
N PHE A 310 -26.89 7.67 4.32
CA PHE A 310 -27.86 6.60 4.12
C PHE A 310 -29.31 7.08 4.31
N PRO A 311 -30.29 6.40 3.68
CA PRO A 311 -31.70 6.74 3.80
C PRO A 311 -32.16 6.75 5.25
N GLN A 312 -32.94 7.76 5.64
CA GLN A 312 -33.52 7.88 6.96
C GLN A 312 -34.93 7.29 6.94
N THR A 313 -35.22 6.33 7.82
CA THR A 313 -36.59 5.87 8.02
C THR A 313 -37.41 7.02 8.64
N PRO A 314 -38.52 7.47 8.02
CA PRO A 314 -39.34 8.52 8.61
C PRO A 314 -39.79 8.10 10.01
N ALA A 315 -39.59 8.98 11.01
CA ALA A 315 -40.14 8.75 12.35
C ALA A 315 -41.65 8.61 12.23
N THR A 316 -42.17 7.45 12.59
CA THR A 316 -43.64 7.23 12.62
C THR A 316 -44.19 8.11 13.75
N SER A 317 -44.63 9.32 13.39
CA SER A 317 -45.39 10.17 14.32
C SER A 317 -46.70 9.46 14.62
N SER A 318 -46.85 8.87 15.79
CA SER A 318 -48.16 8.49 16.31
C SER A 318 -49.03 9.74 16.35
N PRO A 319 -50.23 9.71 15.75
CA PRO A 319 -51.11 10.84 15.82
C PRO A 319 -51.62 11.00 17.25
N THR A 320 -51.02 11.90 18.03
CA THR A 320 -51.61 12.41 19.23
C THR A 320 -52.57 13.54 18.79
N ALA A 321 -53.85 13.28 18.90
CA ALA A 321 -54.90 14.27 18.69
C ALA A 321 -54.75 15.43 19.69
N ASP A 322 -55.06 16.63 19.17
CA ASP A 322 -55.22 17.92 19.89
C ASP A 322 -53.94 18.66 20.33
N SER A 323 -53.53 19.58 19.47
CA SER A 323 -53.13 20.92 19.94
C SER A 323 -53.04 21.90 18.77
N THR A 324 -53.92 22.89 18.79
CA THR A 324 -53.83 24.15 18.05
C THR A 324 -52.53 24.86 18.47
N ALA A 325 -51.52 24.83 17.67
CA ALA A 325 -50.30 25.59 17.86
C ALA A 325 -49.80 26.18 16.50
N THR A 326 -49.47 27.44 16.57
CA THR A 326 -48.84 28.34 15.61
C THR A 326 -47.70 27.67 14.81
N PRO A 327 -47.50 27.96 13.50
CA PRO A 327 -46.37 27.37 12.74
C PRO A 327 -45.03 27.88 13.27
N GLY A 328 -44.34 27.02 14.00
CA GLY A 328 -42.92 27.15 14.30
C GLY A 328 -42.08 26.46 13.23
N PRO A 329 -40.76 26.68 13.17
CA PRO A 329 -39.90 26.06 12.17
C PRO A 329 -40.07 24.53 12.22
N THR A 330 -40.34 23.94 11.07
CA THR A 330 -40.49 22.49 10.87
C THR A 330 -39.28 21.76 11.43
N PRO A 331 -39.42 20.86 12.43
CA PRO A 331 -38.30 20.03 12.85
C PRO A 331 -37.91 19.13 11.68
N SER A 332 -36.61 19.09 11.37
CA SER A 332 -36.05 18.11 10.45
C SER A 332 -36.44 16.71 10.92
N PRO A 333 -36.85 15.81 10.04
CA PRO A 333 -37.18 14.44 10.43
C PRO A 333 -35.96 13.74 10.97
N THR A 334 -35.86 13.56 12.27
CA THR A 334 -34.90 12.68 12.92
C THR A 334 -35.40 11.24 12.75
N GLY A 335 -35.15 10.67 11.58
CA GLY A 335 -35.33 9.25 11.32
C GLY A 335 -34.10 8.46 11.81
N THR A 336 -34.27 7.16 12.05
CA THR A 336 -33.13 6.27 12.26
C THR A 336 -32.51 5.93 10.90
N PRO A 337 -31.18 6.11 10.68
CA PRO A 337 -30.53 5.73 9.43
C PRO A 337 -30.65 4.21 9.24
N GLN A 338 -30.97 3.81 8.02
CA GLN A 338 -30.99 2.40 7.62
C GLN A 338 -29.59 2.09 7.06
N LEU A 339 -28.72 1.56 7.91
CA LEU A 339 -27.37 1.18 7.53
C LEU A 339 -27.35 -0.27 7.00
N PRO A 340 -26.63 -0.54 5.90
CA PRO A 340 -26.42 -1.89 5.42
C PRO A 340 -25.52 -2.68 6.39
N ASP A 341 -25.73 -3.98 6.46
CA ASP A 341 -24.84 -4.88 7.18
C ASP A 341 -23.62 -5.30 6.32
N ASP A 342 -22.67 -6.00 6.92
CA ASP A 342 -21.43 -6.42 6.24
C ASP A 342 -21.72 -7.38 5.07
N ALA A 343 -22.76 -8.20 5.16
CA ALA A 343 -23.17 -9.11 4.09
C ALA A 343 -23.77 -8.35 2.91
N GLU A 344 -24.61 -7.33 3.16
CA GLU A 344 -25.16 -6.46 2.12
C GLU A 344 -24.06 -5.63 1.44
N LEU A 345 -23.06 -5.17 2.19
CA LEU A 345 -21.94 -4.40 1.63
C LEU A 345 -21.08 -5.24 0.68
N THR A 346 -20.87 -6.51 0.98
CA THR A 346 -19.97 -7.42 0.23
C THR A 346 -20.70 -8.30 -0.78
N ALA A 347 -22.02 -8.27 -0.83
CA ALA A 347 -22.81 -9.14 -1.72
C ALA A 347 -22.45 -8.96 -3.20
N ILE A 348 -22.31 -10.06 -3.91
CA ILE A 348 -22.16 -10.11 -5.37
C ILE A 348 -23.35 -10.90 -5.92
N ASP A 349 -24.27 -10.19 -6.56
CA ASP A 349 -25.50 -10.78 -7.06
C ASP A 349 -25.22 -11.82 -8.15
N GLY A 350 -25.84 -12.98 -8.02
CA GLY A 350 -25.68 -14.09 -8.97
C GLY A 350 -24.31 -14.80 -8.92
N ALA A 351 -23.50 -14.56 -7.89
CA ALA A 351 -22.23 -15.25 -7.74
C ALA A 351 -22.41 -16.74 -7.50
N LEU A 352 -21.63 -17.55 -8.22
CA LEU A 352 -21.53 -18.99 -7.97
C LEU A 352 -20.86 -19.22 -6.62
N PRO A 353 -21.44 -20.07 -5.76
CA PRO A 353 -20.88 -20.35 -4.45
C PRO A 353 -19.76 -21.41 -4.51
N GLN A 354 -18.98 -21.49 -3.43
CA GLN A 354 -18.02 -22.55 -3.18
C GLN A 354 -16.93 -22.68 -4.27
N ILE A 355 -16.42 -21.53 -4.74
CA ILE A 355 -15.27 -21.44 -5.63
C ILE A 355 -14.17 -20.68 -4.92
N LEU A 356 -12.95 -21.25 -4.90
CA LEU A 356 -11.74 -20.61 -4.43
C LEU A 356 -10.75 -20.49 -5.59
N TRP A 357 -10.09 -19.35 -5.68
CA TRP A 357 -8.97 -19.12 -6.60
C TRP A 357 -7.76 -18.61 -5.81
N PRO A 358 -7.08 -19.52 -5.08
CA PRO A 358 -5.94 -19.20 -4.23
C PRO A 358 -4.65 -19.10 -5.03
N ASP A 359 -3.52 -18.95 -4.32
CA ASP A 359 -2.19 -19.14 -4.87
C ASP A 359 -1.92 -20.62 -5.18
N ASP A 360 -1.12 -20.90 -6.22
CA ASP A 360 -0.82 -22.26 -6.72
C ASP A 360 0.17 -23.06 -5.84
N GLU A 361 0.77 -22.45 -4.80
CA GLU A 361 1.69 -23.11 -3.87
C GLU A 361 0.96 -23.92 -2.80
N LEU A 362 0.03 -24.80 -3.24
CA LEU A 362 -0.86 -25.56 -2.39
C LEU A 362 -0.54 -27.07 -2.37
N ARG A 363 -0.95 -27.75 -1.30
CA ARG A 363 -0.82 -29.19 -1.10
C ARG A 363 -2.21 -29.84 -1.04
N GLU A 364 -2.26 -31.16 -1.16
CA GLU A 364 -3.51 -31.93 -1.04
C GLU A 364 -4.23 -31.68 0.30
N GLU A 365 -3.49 -31.54 1.41
CA GLU A 365 -4.02 -31.24 2.74
C GLU A 365 -4.72 -29.87 2.83
N ASP A 366 -4.32 -28.93 1.99
CA ASP A 366 -4.92 -27.60 1.93
C ASP A 366 -6.33 -27.68 1.30
N LEU A 367 -6.56 -28.63 0.38
CA LEU A 367 -7.88 -28.89 -0.22
C LEU A 367 -8.89 -29.42 0.83
N ASP A 368 -8.45 -30.30 1.74
CA ASP A 368 -9.26 -30.73 2.91
C ASP A 368 -9.68 -29.51 3.75
N THR A 369 -8.74 -28.59 3.96
CA THR A 369 -8.98 -27.37 4.71
C THR A 369 -9.98 -26.45 3.98
N PHE A 370 -9.86 -26.29 2.66
CA PHE A 370 -10.82 -25.52 1.85
C PHE A 370 -12.23 -26.10 1.90
N ALA A 371 -12.35 -27.43 1.85
CA ALA A 371 -13.62 -28.10 2.03
C ALA A 371 -14.22 -27.84 3.43
N SER A 372 -13.38 -27.74 4.46
CA SER A 372 -13.84 -27.36 5.80
C SER A 372 -14.32 -25.90 5.89
N TYR A 373 -13.76 -24.99 5.08
CA TYR A 373 -14.13 -23.57 5.06
C TYR A 373 -15.46 -23.30 4.34
N LEU A 374 -15.66 -23.93 3.17
CA LEU A 374 -16.79 -23.61 2.29
C LEU A 374 -17.77 -24.78 2.09
N GLY A 375 -17.43 -25.98 2.54
CA GLY A 375 -18.22 -27.20 2.42
C GLY A 375 -17.71 -28.16 1.36
N GLU A 376 -18.24 -29.39 1.38
CA GLU A 376 -17.82 -30.55 0.58
C GLU A 376 -17.91 -30.35 -0.96
N GLY A 377 -18.58 -29.33 -1.45
CA GLY A 377 -18.71 -29.04 -2.89
C GLY A 377 -17.78 -27.96 -3.38
N THR A 378 -16.73 -27.64 -2.63
CA THR A 378 -15.78 -26.58 -2.99
C THR A 378 -14.98 -26.98 -4.22
N SER A 379 -15.01 -26.13 -5.27
CA SER A 379 -14.12 -26.20 -6.43
C SER A 379 -12.95 -25.25 -6.24
N THR A 380 -11.73 -25.76 -6.36
CA THR A 380 -10.51 -24.94 -6.27
C THR A 380 -9.94 -24.72 -7.66
N ILE A 381 -9.73 -23.46 -8.02
CA ILE A 381 -9.06 -23.08 -9.27
C ILE A 381 -7.55 -23.14 -9.05
N VAL A 382 -6.87 -23.88 -9.91
CA VAL A 382 -5.41 -24.07 -9.88
C VAL A 382 -4.84 -23.97 -11.29
N SER A 383 -3.58 -23.58 -11.41
CA SER A 383 -2.85 -23.64 -12.68
C SER A 383 -2.43 -25.08 -13.02
N SER A 384 -2.39 -25.42 -14.31
CA SER A 384 -1.82 -26.68 -14.78
C SER A 384 -0.36 -26.88 -14.35
N ALA A 385 0.38 -25.80 -14.12
CA ALA A 385 1.75 -25.83 -13.57
C ALA A 385 1.79 -26.51 -12.19
N ALA A 386 0.80 -26.30 -11.33
CA ALA A 386 0.69 -26.94 -10.03
C ALA A 386 0.44 -28.47 -10.11
N LEU A 387 0.03 -28.96 -11.30
CA LEU A 387 -0.22 -30.37 -11.59
C LEU A 387 0.87 -31.00 -12.49
N GLY A 388 2.04 -30.36 -12.61
CA GLY A 388 3.11 -30.84 -13.47
C GLY A 388 2.80 -30.75 -14.98
N GLY A 389 1.98 -29.78 -15.39
CA GLY A 389 1.62 -29.52 -16.79
C GLY A 389 0.45 -30.34 -17.30
N GLN A 390 -0.28 -31.05 -16.46
CA GLN A 390 -1.52 -31.74 -16.85
C GLN A 390 -2.63 -30.74 -17.19
N SER A 391 -3.40 -31.00 -18.24
CA SER A 391 -4.21 -29.97 -18.89
C SER A 391 -5.71 -30.30 -19.01
N ALA A 392 -6.25 -31.26 -18.26
CA ALA A 392 -7.70 -31.40 -18.16
C ALA A 392 -8.28 -30.23 -17.35
N ALA A 393 -9.18 -29.46 -17.94
CA ALA A 393 -9.75 -28.27 -17.26
C ALA A 393 -10.63 -28.64 -16.04
N HIS A 394 -11.07 -29.88 -15.91
CA HIS A 394 -11.77 -30.40 -14.75
C HIS A 394 -11.03 -31.63 -14.22
N ALA A 395 -10.57 -31.60 -13.00
CA ALA A 395 -9.76 -32.63 -12.38
C ALA A 395 -10.17 -32.89 -10.92
N THR A 396 -9.67 -34.00 -10.35
CA THR A 396 -9.77 -34.30 -8.92
C THR A 396 -8.42 -34.68 -8.36
N VAL A 397 -8.15 -34.22 -7.14
CA VAL A 397 -6.99 -34.59 -6.33
C VAL A 397 -7.51 -35.00 -4.95
N GLY A 398 -7.18 -36.18 -4.47
CA GLY A 398 -7.66 -36.69 -3.18
C GLY A 398 -9.19 -36.74 -3.03
N GLY A 399 -9.94 -36.63 -4.13
CA GLY A 399 -11.42 -36.58 -4.13
C GLY A 399 -11.98 -35.16 -4.13
N HIS A 400 -11.12 -34.13 -4.09
CA HIS A 400 -11.50 -32.71 -4.17
C HIS A 400 -11.63 -32.26 -5.62
N ASP A 401 -12.56 -31.36 -5.87
CA ASP A 401 -12.91 -30.81 -7.18
C ASP A 401 -11.96 -29.68 -7.57
N LEU A 402 -11.31 -29.81 -8.73
CA LEU A 402 -10.37 -28.81 -9.25
C LEU A 402 -10.81 -28.29 -10.62
N LEU A 403 -10.76 -26.99 -10.79
CA LEU A 403 -10.85 -26.29 -12.06
C LEU A 403 -9.44 -25.86 -12.48
N VAL A 404 -8.94 -26.45 -13.58
CA VAL A 404 -7.52 -26.31 -13.96
C VAL A 404 -7.39 -25.35 -15.12
N THR A 405 -6.65 -24.27 -14.92
CA THR A 405 -6.30 -23.32 -15.98
C THR A 405 -5.04 -23.76 -16.72
N ASP A 406 -5.02 -23.60 -18.03
CA ASP A 406 -3.80 -23.81 -18.84
C ASP A 406 -2.80 -22.69 -18.55
N SER A 407 -1.64 -23.03 -18.00
CA SER A 407 -0.65 -22.05 -17.53
C SER A 407 -0.03 -21.21 -18.66
N GLY A 408 0.31 -21.86 -19.80
CA GLY A 408 0.93 -21.16 -20.91
C GLY A 408 -0.03 -20.18 -21.58
N LEU A 409 -1.25 -20.64 -21.88
CA LEU A 409 -2.31 -19.78 -22.42
C LEU A 409 -2.69 -18.65 -21.47
N SER A 410 -2.79 -18.93 -20.17
CA SER A 410 -3.11 -17.94 -19.15
C SER A 410 -2.05 -16.83 -19.13
N GLN A 411 -0.78 -17.18 -19.16
CA GLN A 411 0.32 -16.21 -19.17
C GLN A 411 0.30 -15.35 -20.46
N THR A 412 0.19 -15.99 -21.64
CA THR A 412 0.21 -15.27 -22.92
C THR A 412 -1.01 -14.35 -23.06
N LEU A 413 -2.21 -14.82 -22.70
CA LEU A 413 -3.42 -13.98 -22.78
C LEU A 413 -3.43 -12.86 -21.73
N SER A 414 -2.80 -13.04 -20.56
CA SER A 414 -2.58 -11.96 -19.61
C SER A 414 -1.67 -10.87 -20.18
N GLN A 415 -0.61 -11.25 -20.91
CA GLN A 415 0.25 -10.30 -21.61
C GLN A 415 -0.49 -9.57 -22.75
N VAL A 416 -1.32 -10.29 -23.53
CA VAL A 416 -2.21 -9.67 -24.52
C VAL A 416 -3.10 -8.62 -23.88
N ALA A 417 -3.76 -8.97 -22.77
CA ALA A 417 -4.71 -8.09 -22.08
C ALA A 417 -4.05 -6.84 -21.46
N ALA A 418 -2.75 -6.90 -21.17
CA ALA A 418 -1.97 -5.79 -20.63
C ALA A 418 -1.31 -4.93 -21.72
N GLU A 419 -1.18 -5.43 -22.97
CA GLU A 419 -0.44 -4.74 -24.03
C GLU A 419 -1.29 -3.63 -24.66
N ALA A 420 -0.84 -2.39 -24.45
CA ALA A 420 -1.52 -1.21 -24.98
C ALA A 420 -1.17 -0.94 -26.46
N ASP A 421 0.06 -1.27 -26.90
CA ASP A 421 0.43 -1.10 -28.28
C ASP A 421 -0.24 -2.16 -29.17
N SER A 422 -0.94 -1.71 -30.19
CA SER A 422 -1.70 -2.59 -31.08
C SER A 422 -0.82 -3.47 -31.95
N VAL A 423 0.41 -3.07 -32.25
CA VAL A 423 1.35 -3.82 -33.08
C VAL A 423 1.99 -4.94 -32.29
N ASP A 424 2.48 -4.64 -31.08
CA ASP A 424 3.02 -5.64 -30.17
C ASP A 424 1.93 -6.65 -29.76
N ARG A 425 0.70 -6.15 -29.54
CA ARG A 425 -0.45 -7.02 -29.23
C ARG A 425 -0.77 -8.01 -30.35
N GLN A 426 -0.62 -7.64 -31.65
CA GLN A 426 -0.85 -8.59 -32.74
C GLN A 426 0.14 -9.78 -32.72
N ARG A 427 1.39 -9.56 -32.34
CA ARG A 427 2.37 -10.63 -32.13
C ARG A 427 1.94 -11.59 -31.03
N LEU A 428 1.55 -11.03 -29.87
CA LEU A 428 1.06 -11.82 -28.74
C LEU A 428 -0.25 -12.57 -29.05
N LEU A 429 -1.13 -11.98 -29.88
CA LEU A 429 -2.35 -12.64 -30.33
C LEU A 429 -2.05 -13.83 -31.27
N ALA A 430 -1.05 -13.71 -32.13
CA ALA A 430 -0.62 -14.82 -32.95
C ALA A 430 -0.01 -15.97 -32.13
N GLU A 431 0.78 -15.63 -31.11
CA GLU A 431 1.30 -16.58 -30.13
C GLU A 431 0.17 -17.29 -29.40
N ALA A 432 -0.80 -16.53 -28.86
CA ALA A 432 -1.96 -17.08 -28.18
C ALA A 432 -2.77 -18.02 -29.07
N ALA A 433 -2.99 -17.66 -30.33
CA ALA A 433 -3.68 -18.52 -31.30
C ALA A 433 -2.90 -19.81 -31.58
N ALA A 434 -1.57 -19.75 -31.63
CA ALA A 434 -0.71 -20.91 -31.76
C ALA A 434 -0.82 -21.85 -30.58
N LEU A 435 -0.67 -21.32 -29.37
CA LEU A 435 -0.79 -22.09 -28.13
C LEU A 435 -2.19 -22.69 -27.97
N LEU A 436 -3.24 -21.95 -28.32
CA LEU A 436 -4.62 -22.43 -28.30
C LEU A 436 -4.78 -23.63 -29.26
N THR A 437 -4.29 -23.54 -30.47
CA THR A 437 -4.34 -24.63 -31.45
C THR A 437 -3.60 -25.87 -30.97
N LEU A 438 -2.45 -25.70 -30.33
CA LEU A 438 -1.70 -26.82 -29.74
C LEU A 438 -2.46 -27.41 -28.52
N ALA A 439 -3.03 -26.56 -27.68
CA ALA A 439 -3.83 -27.01 -26.54
C ALA A 439 -5.09 -27.78 -26.99
N GLU A 440 -5.84 -27.27 -27.97
CA GLU A 440 -7.02 -27.96 -28.54
C GLU A 440 -6.67 -29.35 -29.12
N SER A 441 -5.52 -29.46 -29.76
CA SER A 441 -5.04 -30.73 -30.29
C SER A 441 -4.73 -31.74 -29.17
N ARG A 442 -4.25 -31.27 -28.03
CA ARG A 442 -3.98 -32.11 -26.84
C ARG A 442 -5.25 -32.61 -26.17
N VAL A 443 -6.26 -31.72 -26.02
CA VAL A 443 -7.48 -32.06 -25.28
C VAL A 443 -8.56 -32.75 -26.13
N ALA A 444 -8.34 -32.88 -27.46
CA ALA A 444 -9.27 -33.57 -28.38
C ALA A 444 -10.73 -33.09 -28.29
N GLY A 445 -10.92 -31.74 -28.17
CA GLY A 445 -12.23 -31.12 -28.09
C GLY A 445 -12.84 -31.06 -26.69
N ALA A 446 -12.13 -31.49 -25.63
CA ALA A 446 -12.54 -31.21 -24.26
C ALA A 446 -12.40 -29.72 -23.95
N PRO A 447 -13.18 -29.18 -22.96
CA PRO A 447 -13.09 -27.78 -22.59
C PRO A 447 -11.69 -27.38 -22.08
N LEU A 448 -11.30 -26.13 -22.34
CA LEU A 448 -10.12 -25.48 -21.80
C LEU A 448 -10.55 -24.36 -20.85
N LEU A 449 -9.75 -24.07 -19.85
CA LEU A 449 -9.95 -22.98 -18.92
C LEU A 449 -8.70 -22.13 -18.84
N ILE A 450 -8.86 -20.82 -18.89
CA ILE A 450 -7.80 -19.82 -18.87
C ILE A 450 -8.08 -18.88 -17.70
N GLY A 451 -7.08 -18.60 -16.89
CA GLY A 451 -7.16 -17.62 -15.81
C GLY A 451 -6.23 -16.44 -16.08
N LEU A 452 -6.76 -15.26 -16.31
CA LEU A 452 -5.90 -14.07 -16.40
C LEU A 452 -5.29 -13.75 -15.03
N ASP A 453 -4.12 -13.12 -15.04
CA ASP A 453 -3.45 -12.67 -13.83
C ASP A 453 -4.24 -11.56 -13.07
N ARG A 454 -3.67 -11.05 -11.97
CA ARG A 454 -4.28 -9.97 -11.15
C ARG A 454 -3.84 -8.57 -11.59
N ASP A 455 -3.39 -8.36 -12.85
CA ASP A 455 -3.05 -7.01 -13.32
C ASP A 455 -4.30 -6.11 -13.36
N GLU A 456 -4.21 -4.98 -12.68
CA GLU A 456 -5.31 -4.01 -12.56
C GLU A 456 -5.33 -3.00 -13.74
N ASN A 457 -4.23 -2.91 -14.51
CA ASN A 457 -4.05 -1.86 -15.54
C ASN A 457 -4.28 -2.39 -16.96
N ARG A 458 -5.35 -3.16 -17.16
CA ARG A 458 -5.69 -3.68 -18.49
C ARG A 458 -6.34 -2.63 -19.37
N ASN A 459 -5.98 -2.68 -20.67
CA ASN A 459 -6.67 -1.88 -21.69
C ASN A 459 -7.95 -2.60 -22.13
N ALA A 460 -9.05 -1.87 -22.32
CA ALA A 460 -10.35 -2.45 -22.68
C ALA A 460 -10.33 -3.23 -24.00
N ASP A 461 -9.69 -2.67 -25.03
CA ASP A 461 -9.60 -3.33 -26.35
C ASP A 461 -8.67 -4.54 -26.29
N ALA A 462 -7.54 -4.43 -25.58
CA ALA A 462 -6.60 -5.53 -25.40
C ALA A 462 -7.23 -6.69 -24.62
N LEU A 463 -7.98 -6.41 -23.55
CA LEU A 463 -8.70 -7.42 -22.80
C LEU A 463 -9.78 -8.10 -23.68
N ARG A 464 -10.54 -7.32 -24.45
CA ARG A 464 -11.54 -7.86 -25.38
C ARG A 464 -10.89 -8.73 -26.46
N ASP A 465 -9.74 -8.29 -27.01
CA ASP A 465 -8.97 -9.07 -27.99
C ASP A 465 -8.50 -10.39 -27.38
N ALA A 466 -7.97 -10.39 -26.15
CA ALA A 466 -7.55 -11.59 -25.45
C ALA A 466 -8.71 -12.59 -25.29
N ILE A 467 -9.86 -12.12 -24.74
CA ILE A 467 -11.03 -12.98 -24.54
C ILE A 467 -11.56 -13.51 -25.88
N SER A 468 -11.72 -12.64 -26.90
CA SER A 468 -12.30 -13.05 -28.19
C SER A 468 -11.36 -13.94 -29.02
N THR A 469 -10.08 -14.00 -28.71
CA THR A 469 -9.15 -14.96 -29.35
C THR A 469 -9.36 -16.36 -28.81
N ALA A 470 -9.68 -16.48 -27.52
CA ALA A 470 -9.89 -17.75 -26.86
C ALA A 470 -11.33 -18.28 -27.03
N ASP A 471 -12.34 -17.39 -27.02
CA ASP A 471 -13.74 -17.78 -26.97
C ASP A 471 -14.50 -17.55 -28.28
N SER A 472 -14.56 -18.58 -29.11
CA SER A 472 -15.34 -18.55 -30.35
C SER A 472 -16.60 -19.41 -30.33
N ILE A 473 -16.79 -20.29 -29.33
CA ILE A 473 -17.91 -21.27 -29.29
C ILE A 473 -18.88 -21.00 -28.15
N GLY A 474 -18.49 -20.19 -27.16
CA GLY A 474 -19.20 -19.96 -25.91
C GLY A 474 -18.81 -20.99 -24.83
N PHE A 475 -18.78 -20.52 -23.60
CA PHE A 475 -18.36 -21.30 -22.45
C PHE A 475 -19.27 -21.08 -21.24
N GLU A 476 -19.58 -22.15 -20.53
CA GLU A 476 -20.29 -22.08 -19.25
C GLU A 476 -19.54 -22.86 -18.18
N LEU A 477 -19.14 -22.18 -17.10
CA LEU A 477 -18.42 -22.80 -15.98
C LEU A 477 -19.21 -23.93 -15.30
N SER A 478 -20.53 -23.80 -15.24
CA SER A 478 -21.42 -24.83 -14.74
C SER A 478 -21.40 -26.11 -15.59
N ALA A 479 -21.27 -25.97 -16.92
CA ALA A 479 -21.14 -27.11 -17.83
C ALA A 479 -19.78 -27.78 -17.66
N LEU A 480 -18.70 -27.04 -17.48
CA LEU A 480 -17.37 -27.60 -17.17
C LEU A 480 -17.41 -28.43 -15.88
N ARG A 481 -17.98 -27.89 -14.80
CA ARG A 481 -18.13 -28.60 -13.52
C ARG A 481 -18.98 -29.88 -13.62
N ALA A 482 -19.85 -29.98 -14.59
CA ALA A 482 -20.66 -31.18 -14.85
C ALA A 482 -19.92 -32.25 -15.66
N THR A 483 -18.75 -31.95 -16.25
CA THR A 483 -17.96 -32.96 -16.97
C THR A 483 -17.31 -33.96 -15.99
N PRO A 484 -17.06 -35.22 -16.39
CA PRO A 484 -16.30 -36.13 -15.56
C PRO A 484 -14.88 -35.61 -15.31
N PRO A 485 -14.44 -35.48 -14.05
CA PRO A 485 -13.10 -34.99 -13.76
C PRO A 485 -12.00 -36.01 -14.09
N ALA A 486 -10.87 -35.56 -14.50
CA ALA A 486 -9.66 -36.38 -14.65
C ALA A 486 -8.97 -36.52 -13.27
N SER A 487 -8.37 -37.69 -13.00
CA SER A 487 -7.54 -37.83 -11.79
C SER A 487 -6.20 -37.18 -11.99
N ALA A 488 -5.80 -36.31 -11.06
CA ALA A 488 -4.54 -35.59 -11.06
C ALA A 488 -3.82 -35.69 -9.70
N ALA A 489 -2.62 -35.18 -9.65
CA ALA A 489 -1.83 -35.00 -8.41
C ALA A 489 -1.17 -33.63 -8.40
N LEU A 490 -1.16 -33.01 -7.24
CA LEU A 490 -0.42 -31.78 -7.03
C LEU A 490 1.09 -32.06 -7.01
N THR A 491 1.85 -31.19 -7.67
CA THR A 491 3.32 -31.21 -7.70
C THR A 491 3.93 -29.95 -7.09
N SER A 492 3.10 -28.96 -6.76
CA SER A 492 3.49 -27.74 -6.08
C SER A 492 3.94 -28.00 -4.65
N GLU A 493 4.80 -27.13 -4.14
CA GLU A 493 5.28 -27.14 -2.77
C GLU A 493 4.70 -25.94 -2.00
N ALA A 494 4.48 -26.11 -0.70
CA ALA A 494 4.00 -25.04 0.15
C ALA A 494 5.03 -23.93 0.32
N ASP A 495 4.60 -22.68 0.45
CA ASP A 495 5.44 -21.57 0.89
C ASP A 495 5.37 -21.38 2.42
N PRO A 496 6.32 -21.95 3.19
CA PRO A 496 6.33 -21.81 4.64
C PRO A 496 6.54 -20.35 5.10
N ALA A 497 7.11 -19.49 4.26
CA ALA A 497 7.32 -18.09 4.59
C ALA A 497 5.98 -17.32 4.58
N ARG A 498 5.09 -17.61 3.62
CA ARG A 498 3.74 -17.04 3.59
C ARG A 498 2.91 -17.48 4.80
N ALA A 499 2.90 -18.75 5.12
CA ALA A 499 2.21 -19.28 6.30
C ALA A 499 2.72 -18.66 7.62
N ALA A 500 4.05 -18.54 7.78
CA ALA A 500 4.64 -17.89 8.94
C ALA A 500 4.28 -16.39 9.03
N ALA A 501 4.19 -15.72 7.89
CA ALA A 501 3.78 -14.31 7.83
C ALA A 501 2.33 -14.14 8.30
N VAL A 502 1.39 -15.01 7.91
CA VAL A 502 0.01 -14.99 8.41
C VAL A 502 -0.01 -15.06 9.94
N THR A 503 0.76 -16.01 10.53
CA THR A 503 0.85 -16.17 11.98
C THR A 503 1.40 -14.89 12.65
N THR A 504 2.39 -14.25 12.03
CA THR A 504 2.99 -13.01 12.54
C THR A 504 1.97 -11.86 12.50
N LEU A 505 1.30 -11.65 11.37
CA LEU A 505 0.29 -10.61 11.21
C LEU A 505 -0.86 -10.74 12.22
N LEU A 506 -1.31 -11.98 12.48
CA LEU A 506 -2.37 -12.24 13.48
C LEU A 506 -1.88 -12.06 14.92
N THR A 507 -0.60 -12.32 15.20
CA THR A 507 0.00 -12.03 16.51
C THR A 507 0.06 -10.52 16.75
N ASP A 508 0.44 -9.76 15.74
CA ASP A 508 0.45 -8.31 15.77
C ASP A 508 -0.97 -7.73 15.96
N GLU A 509 -1.96 -8.29 15.26
CA GLU A 509 -3.36 -7.94 15.44
C GLU A 509 -3.85 -8.22 16.88
N GLY A 510 -3.45 -9.37 17.46
CA GLY A 510 -3.73 -9.69 18.86
C GLY A 510 -3.17 -8.66 19.84
N THR A 511 -1.96 -8.16 19.57
CA THR A 511 -1.33 -7.09 20.36
C THR A 511 -2.08 -5.77 20.21
N LEU A 512 -2.48 -5.41 18.98
CA LEU A 512 -3.32 -4.23 18.71
C LEU A 512 -4.71 -4.36 19.35
N THR A 513 -5.28 -5.57 19.39
CA THR A 513 -6.56 -5.83 20.07
C THR A 513 -6.46 -5.53 21.57
N ALA A 514 -5.40 -5.97 22.23
CA ALA A 514 -5.17 -5.62 23.62
C ALA A 514 -4.97 -4.10 23.81
N PHE A 515 -4.16 -3.48 22.95
CA PHE A 515 -3.91 -2.04 22.96
C PHE A 515 -5.18 -1.21 22.73
N SER A 516 -6.07 -1.63 21.84
CA SER A 516 -7.29 -0.91 21.44
C SER A 516 -8.27 -0.68 22.59
N SER A 517 -8.09 -1.39 23.73
CA SER A 517 -8.87 -1.18 24.96
C SER A 517 -8.73 0.21 25.59
N ILE A 518 -7.84 1.07 25.07
CA ILE A 518 -7.76 2.50 25.39
C ILE A 518 -8.81 3.34 24.65
N LEU A 519 -9.43 2.81 23.61
CA LEU A 519 -10.41 3.48 22.77
C LEU A 519 -11.83 3.23 23.28
N ALA A 520 -12.72 4.19 23.07
CA ALA A 520 -14.15 4.02 23.38
C ALA A 520 -14.80 2.99 22.45
N ASP A 521 -14.39 2.99 21.17
CA ASP A 521 -14.74 1.98 20.18
C ASP A 521 -13.45 1.37 19.59
N PRO A 522 -13.08 0.15 19.99
CA PRO A 522 -11.91 -0.54 19.45
C PRO A 522 -11.94 -0.78 17.94
N GLN A 523 -13.14 -0.87 17.33
CA GLN A 523 -13.29 -1.23 15.92
C GLN A 523 -12.77 -0.13 14.98
N VAL A 524 -12.72 1.13 15.41
CA VAL A 524 -12.13 2.21 14.60
C VAL A 524 -10.64 1.97 14.28
N LEU A 525 -9.94 1.21 15.12
CA LEU A 525 -8.57 0.76 14.90
C LEU A 525 -8.52 -0.65 14.27
N LEU A 526 -9.29 -1.60 14.81
CA LEU A 526 -9.14 -3.01 14.48
C LEU A 526 -9.73 -3.38 13.11
N SER A 527 -10.84 -2.75 12.71
CA SER A 527 -11.46 -3.06 11.42
C SER A 527 -10.57 -2.65 10.23
N PRO A 528 -10.01 -1.42 10.15
CA PRO A 528 -9.04 -1.08 9.11
C PRO A 528 -7.79 -1.99 9.13
N GLU A 529 -7.35 -2.42 10.31
CA GLU A 529 -6.17 -3.26 10.45
C GLU A 529 -6.41 -4.68 9.91
N ARG A 530 -7.55 -5.30 10.19
CA ARG A 530 -7.95 -6.57 9.62
C ARG A 530 -7.99 -6.51 8.09
N ILE A 531 -8.53 -5.43 7.52
CA ILE A 531 -8.57 -5.25 6.06
C ILE A 531 -7.14 -5.12 5.49
N ARG A 532 -6.23 -4.41 6.17
CA ARG A 532 -4.82 -4.34 5.76
C ARG A 532 -4.13 -5.70 5.77
N ILE A 533 -4.43 -6.54 6.76
CA ILE A 533 -3.94 -7.92 6.81
C ILE A 533 -4.45 -8.68 5.58
N LEU A 534 -5.75 -8.65 5.29
CA LEU A 534 -6.32 -9.30 4.12
C LEU A 534 -5.66 -8.83 2.81
N ARG A 535 -5.46 -7.51 2.64
CA ARG A 535 -4.76 -6.92 1.48
C ARG A 535 -3.27 -7.29 1.42
N THR A 536 -2.61 -7.46 2.56
CA THR A 536 -1.23 -7.94 2.61
C THR A 536 -1.12 -9.37 2.09
N LEU A 537 -2.12 -10.20 2.36
CA LEU A 537 -2.21 -11.59 1.92
C LEU A 537 -2.71 -11.75 0.47
N SER A 538 -2.91 -10.67 -0.31
CA SER A 538 -3.44 -10.77 -1.67
C SER A 538 -2.62 -11.71 -2.56
N VAL A 539 -3.33 -12.50 -3.39
CA VAL A 539 -2.75 -13.38 -4.41
C VAL A 539 -1.97 -12.56 -5.45
N GLY A 540 -1.03 -13.17 -6.14
CA GLY A 540 -0.27 -12.56 -7.24
C GLY A 540 0.90 -11.68 -6.81
N SER A 541 1.17 -11.55 -5.50
CA SER A 541 2.36 -10.85 -5.00
C SER A 541 3.60 -11.73 -5.09
N SER A 542 4.67 -11.27 -5.77
CA SER A 542 5.95 -11.97 -5.73
C SER A 542 6.47 -12.09 -4.29
N ALA A 543 7.27 -13.13 -3.98
CA ALA A 543 7.83 -13.36 -2.65
C ALA A 543 8.54 -12.12 -2.07
N LYS A 544 9.26 -11.35 -2.88
CA LYS A 544 9.91 -10.10 -2.48
C LYS A 544 8.90 -8.99 -2.16
N ALA A 545 7.88 -8.83 -2.99
CA ALA A 545 6.84 -7.82 -2.78
C ALA A 545 6.01 -8.15 -1.53
N PHE A 546 5.67 -9.41 -1.34
CA PHE A 546 4.98 -9.91 -0.15
C PHE A 546 5.75 -9.65 1.13
N ALA A 547 7.03 -10.04 1.19
CA ALA A 547 7.90 -9.80 2.35
C ALA A 547 7.97 -8.29 2.70
N LYS A 548 8.05 -7.42 1.68
CA LYS A 548 8.04 -5.98 1.89
C LYS A 548 6.70 -5.48 2.47
N LYS A 549 5.56 -5.99 1.99
CA LYS A 549 4.23 -5.65 2.54
C LYS A 549 4.12 -6.05 4.02
N VAL A 550 4.64 -7.23 4.39
CA VAL A 550 4.67 -7.70 5.78
C VAL A 550 5.53 -6.79 6.65
N GLU A 551 6.73 -6.41 6.19
CA GLU A 551 7.61 -5.48 6.92
C GLU A 551 6.95 -4.10 7.12
N GLU A 552 6.30 -3.56 6.09
CA GLU A 552 5.57 -2.29 6.17
C GLU A 552 4.40 -2.37 7.15
N HIS A 553 3.71 -3.51 7.20
CA HIS A 553 2.64 -3.77 8.16
C HIS A 553 3.17 -3.78 9.60
N GLN A 554 4.23 -4.56 9.88
CA GLN A 554 4.86 -4.64 11.20
C GLN A 554 5.36 -3.27 11.68
N LYS A 555 5.96 -2.49 10.78
CA LYS A 555 6.39 -1.11 11.07
C LYS A 555 5.20 -0.25 11.50
N ARG A 556 4.09 -0.29 10.77
CA ARG A 556 2.86 0.46 11.09
C ARG A 556 2.29 0.03 12.45
N THR A 557 2.27 -1.28 12.74
CA THR A 557 1.86 -1.80 14.04
C THR A 557 2.72 -1.23 15.17
N SER A 558 4.04 -1.25 15.01
CA SER A 558 4.95 -0.70 16.02
C SER A 558 4.78 0.80 16.23
N GLU A 559 4.56 1.57 15.16
CA GLU A 559 4.26 3.00 15.21
C GLU A 559 2.95 3.28 15.93
N THR A 560 1.90 2.47 15.67
CA THR A 560 0.60 2.58 16.34
C THR A 560 0.71 2.29 17.84
N LEU A 561 1.43 1.24 18.23
CA LEU A 561 1.66 0.91 19.64
C LEU A 561 2.48 1.98 20.37
N ALA A 562 3.37 2.69 19.69
CA ALA A 562 4.17 3.78 20.25
C ALA A 562 3.44 5.14 20.26
N ALA A 563 2.26 5.24 19.61
CA ALA A 563 1.54 6.49 19.45
C ALA A 563 1.01 7.08 20.77
N VAL A 564 0.79 6.24 21.80
CA VAL A 564 0.38 6.69 23.14
C VAL A 564 1.52 6.48 24.11
N SER A 565 2.09 7.59 24.61
CA SER A 565 3.34 7.51 25.36
C SER A 565 3.50 8.63 26.39
N ILE A 566 4.41 8.40 27.33
CA ILE A 566 4.95 9.43 28.23
C ILE A 566 6.25 9.92 27.57
N PRO A 567 6.30 11.13 27.02
CA PRO A 567 7.54 11.64 26.44
C PRO A 567 8.64 11.81 27.51
N PRO A 568 9.91 11.63 27.14
CA PRO A 568 11.04 11.84 28.06
C PRO A 568 10.95 13.24 28.66
N SER A 569 11.04 13.33 29.99
CA SER A 569 11.01 14.61 30.70
C SER A 569 12.33 14.88 31.43
N SER A 570 12.69 16.16 31.52
CA SER A 570 13.78 16.62 32.36
C SER A 570 13.44 16.45 33.84
N THR A 571 14.43 16.59 34.73
CA THR A 571 14.22 16.57 36.18
C THR A 571 13.16 17.60 36.59
N ILE A 572 12.13 17.14 37.29
CA ILE A 572 11.05 18.00 37.79
C ILE A 572 11.46 18.53 39.17
N GLN A 573 11.39 19.84 39.36
CA GLN A 573 11.69 20.46 40.65
C GLN A 573 10.39 20.63 41.49
N LEU A 574 10.38 20.08 42.67
CA LEU A 574 9.31 20.25 43.66
C LEU A 574 9.68 21.34 44.65
N LEU A 575 9.06 22.53 44.57
CA LEU A 575 9.40 23.69 45.36
C LEU A 575 8.65 23.74 46.69
N THR A 576 7.61 22.95 46.85
CA THR A 576 6.77 22.88 48.04
C THR A 576 6.60 21.45 48.52
N ALA A 577 6.27 21.24 49.79
CA ALA A 577 6.06 19.90 50.33
C ALA A 577 4.86 19.17 49.72
N ASN A 578 3.85 19.91 49.26
CA ASN A 578 2.68 19.37 48.55
C ASN A 578 2.53 20.10 47.21
N ALA A 579 2.48 19.38 46.10
CA ALA A 579 2.28 19.95 44.80
C ALA A 579 1.68 18.91 43.83
N ASP A 580 1.15 19.41 42.72
CA ASP A 580 0.74 18.58 41.56
C ASP A 580 1.90 18.49 40.59
N LEU A 581 2.41 17.27 40.34
CA LEU A 581 3.40 17.03 39.29
C LEU A 581 2.71 16.96 37.93
N PRO A 582 3.08 17.79 36.97
CA PRO A 582 2.53 17.75 35.61
C PRO A 582 3.26 16.69 34.81
N ILE A 583 2.68 15.49 34.69
CA ILE A 583 3.21 14.43 33.81
C ILE A 583 2.54 14.56 32.45
N ALA A 584 3.34 14.69 31.39
CA ALA A 584 2.84 14.74 30.02
C ALA A 584 2.49 13.32 29.55
N VAL A 585 1.30 13.17 28.99
CA VAL A 585 0.87 11.98 28.25
C VAL A 585 0.52 12.44 26.84
N ARG A 586 1.17 11.84 25.86
CA ARG A 586 1.02 12.14 24.42
C ARG A 586 0.12 11.09 23.79
N ASN A 587 -0.76 11.52 22.92
CA ASN A 587 -1.59 10.71 22.06
C ASN A 587 -1.47 11.21 20.61
N ASP A 588 -0.82 10.45 19.76
CA ASP A 588 -0.69 10.73 18.32
C ASP A 588 -1.74 10.00 17.48
N LEU A 589 -2.66 9.25 18.13
CA LEU A 589 -3.77 8.63 17.41
C LEU A 589 -4.82 9.70 17.02
N PRO A 590 -5.56 9.48 15.94
CA PRO A 590 -6.63 10.39 15.49
C PRO A 590 -7.91 10.29 16.35
N TRP A 591 -7.89 9.51 17.43
CA TRP A 591 -9.02 9.32 18.35
C TRP A 591 -8.62 9.67 19.78
N PRO A 592 -9.58 10.12 20.61
CA PRO A 592 -9.33 10.28 22.05
C PRO A 592 -9.10 8.91 22.70
N VAL A 593 -8.16 8.86 23.65
CA VAL A 593 -7.81 7.64 24.39
C VAL A 593 -8.03 7.81 25.88
N THR A 594 -8.48 6.76 26.54
CA THR A 594 -8.57 6.68 27.99
C THR A 594 -7.44 5.83 28.53
N VAL A 595 -6.57 6.40 29.36
CA VAL A 595 -5.42 5.71 29.94
C VAL A 595 -5.33 5.92 31.44
N GLN A 596 -4.74 4.97 32.13
CA GLN A 596 -4.41 5.03 33.55
C GLN A 596 -2.90 5.23 33.69
N LEU A 597 -2.52 6.39 34.25
CA LEU A 597 -1.16 6.71 34.61
C LEU A 597 -0.84 6.13 35.99
N PHE A 598 0.03 5.13 36.03
CA PHE A 598 0.59 4.57 37.26
C PHE A 598 1.88 5.29 37.61
N VAL A 599 1.95 5.74 38.88
CA VAL A 599 3.12 6.45 39.42
C VAL A 599 3.57 5.78 40.69
N SER A 600 4.81 5.30 40.71
CA SER A 600 5.40 4.67 41.90
C SER A 600 6.76 5.32 42.22
N PRO A 601 6.91 5.91 43.42
CA PRO A 601 8.18 6.43 43.87
C PRO A 601 9.13 5.29 44.24
N THR A 602 10.42 5.46 43.95
CA THR A 602 11.47 4.49 44.35
C THR A 602 11.87 4.65 45.83
N ASP A 603 11.45 5.74 46.49
CA ASP A 603 11.80 6.06 47.84
C ASP A 603 10.55 6.53 48.60
N PRO A 604 10.29 6.01 49.83
CA PRO A 604 9.11 6.38 50.64
C PRO A 604 9.12 7.83 51.15
N ARG A 605 10.19 8.58 50.87
CA ARG A 605 10.27 10.02 51.17
C ARG A 605 9.32 10.87 50.31
N LEU A 606 8.85 10.33 49.18
CA LEU A 606 7.81 10.95 48.37
C LEU A 606 6.57 10.08 48.34
N GLU A 607 5.45 10.61 48.77
CA GLU A 607 4.14 9.99 48.70
C GLU A 607 3.43 10.50 47.45
N VAL A 608 2.88 9.58 46.67
CA VAL A 608 2.29 9.90 45.34
C VAL A 608 0.92 9.21 45.26
N LYS A 609 -0.06 9.84 44.61
CA LYS A 609 -1.28 9.15 44.20
C LYS A 609 -0.93 8.10 43.14
N PRO A 610 -1.12 6.78 43.43
CA PRO A 610 -0.54 5.73 42.62
C PRO A 610 -1.15 5.58 41.23
N VAL A 611 -2.43 5.94 41.05
CA VAL A 611 -3.17 5.79 39.78
C VAL A 611 -3.97 7.05 39.48
N THR A 612 -3.87 7.54 38.28
CA THR A 612 -4.68 8.65 37.77
C THR A 612 -5.19 8.30 36.38
N GLU A 613 -6.51 8.14 36.26
CA GLU A 613 -7.17 7.94 34.97
C GLU A 613 -7.35 9.29 34.26
N THR A 614 -7.15 9.27 32.92
CA THR A 614 -7.30 10.47 32.13
C THR A 614 -7.68 10.14 30.69
N VAL A 615 -8.49 11.01 30.09
CA VAL A 615 -8.74 11.03 28.65
C VAL A 615 -7.76 11.99 28.02
N VAL A 616 -7.09 11.57 26.96
CA VAL A 616 -6.19 12.40 26.13
C VAL A 616 -6.81 12.51 24.76
N GLU A 617 -7.09 13.75 24.33
CA GLU A 617 -7.71 14.02 23.04
C GLU A 617 -6.84 13.57 21.86
N ALA A 618 -7.46 13.42 20.69
CA ALA A 618 -6.79 13.05 19.45
C ALA A 618 -5.64 14.01 19.10
N ASN A 619 -4.51 13.46 18.63
CA ASN A 619 -3.34 14.23 18.17
C ASN A 619 -2.89 15.31 19.19
N SER A 620 -2.90 14.98 20.48
CA SER A 620 -2.63 15.96 21.53
C SER A 620 -1.71 15.45 22.63
N THR A 621 -1.23 16.39 23.44
CA THR A 621 -0.48 16.09 24.68
C THR A 621 -1.17 16.72 25.87
N LYS A 622 -1.56 15.89 26.83
CA LYS A 622 -2.19 16.32 28.07
C LYS A 622 -1.22 16.27 29.25
N ARG A 623 -1.17 17.33 30.04
CA ARG A 623 -0.44 17.34 31.31
C ARG A 623 -1.36 16.84 32.44
N VAL A 624 -1.12 15.60 32.86
CA VAL A 624 -1.84 14.96 33.95
C VAL A 624 -1.26 15.46 35.30
N LYS A 625 -2.11 16.01 36.17
CA LYS A 625 -1.71 16.46 37.48
C LYS A 625 -1.71 15.29 38.45
N VAL A 626 -0.54 14.94 38.95
CA VAL A 626 -0.38 13.87 39.97
C VAL A 626 -0.04 14.49 41.30
N PRO A 627 -0.96 14.42 42.29
CA PRO A 627 -0.69 14.93 43.61
C PRO A 627 0.46 14.19 44.29
N VAL A 628 1.42 14.94 44.81
CA VAL A 628 2.59 14.40 45.52
C VAL A 628 2.79 15.12 46.82
N SER A 629 3.28 14.40 47.85
CA SER A 629 3.63 14.94 49.17
C SER A 629 5.04 14.51 49.54
N ALA A 630 5.94 15.47 49.77
CA ALA A 630 7.30 15.21 50.20
C ALA A 630 7.37 15.14 51.72
N ARG A 631 7.87 14.05 52.29
CA ARG A 631 8.05 13.83 53.72
C ARG A 631 9.41 14.33 54.23
N VAL A 632 10.28 14.82 53.39
CA VAL A 632 11.62 15.35 53.69
C VAL A 632 11.90 16.64 52.94
N GLY A 633 12.70 17.50 53.52
CA GLY A 633 12.91 18.88 53.04
C GLY A 633 13.80 19.02 51.82
N SER A 634 14.67 18.06 51.48
CA SER A 634 15.52 18.13 50.30
C SER A 634 16.00 16.72 49.90
N GLY A 635 16.17 16.50 48.57
CA GLY A 635 16.69 15.26 48.02
C GLY A 635 16.17 14.99 46.62
N GLU A 636 16.73 14.00 45.93
CA GLU A 636 16.25 13.50 44.67
C GLU A 636 15.55 12.15 44.85
N VAL A 637 14.44 11.96 44.16
CA VAL A 637 13.66 10.71 44.15
C VAL A 637 13.29 10.40 42.75
N ASP A 638 13.55 9.17 42.29
CA ASP A 638 13.10 8.69 40.99
C ASP A 638 11.65 8.19 41.08
N LEU A 639 10.82 8.64 40.14
CA LEU A 639 9.47 8.12 39.94
C LEU A 639 9.49 7.13 38.75
N ARG A 640 8.83 6.01 38.94
CA ARG A 640 8.51 5.06 37.86
C ARG A 640 7.12 5.36 37.37
N LEU A 641 7.04 5.61 36.05
CA LEU A 641 5.79 5.93 35.37
C LEU A 641 5.47 4.80 34.39
N SER A 642 4.23 4.36 34.35
CA SER A 642 3.74 3.36 33.40
C SER A 642 2.34 3.76 32.95
N LEU A 643 2.02 3.49 31.68
CA LEU A 643 0.67 3.68 31.16
C LEU A 643 -0.02 2.32 31.01
N TYR A 644 -1.26 2.29 31.42
CA TYR A 644 -2.15 1.14 31.27
C TYR A 644 -3.46 1.56 30.63
N SER A 645 -4.11 0.62 29.97
CA SER A 645 -5.50 0.77 29.54
C SER A 645 -6.43 0.67 30.76
N PRO A 646 -7.72 1.07 30.63
CA PRO A 646 -8.72 0.86 31.68
C PRO A 646 -8.91 -0.62 32.05
N THR A 647 -8.62 -1.53 31.13
CA THR A 647 -8.70 -3.00 31.34
C THR A 647 -7.42 -3.60 31.93
N GLY A 648 -6.38 -2.78 32.20
CA GLY A 648 -5.13 -3.20 32.83
C GLY A 648 -4.06 -3.70 31.85
N VAL A 649 -4.21 -3.47 30.56
CA VAL A 649 -3.18 -3.77 29.57
C VAL A 649 -2.09 -2.70 29.64
N GLN A 650 -0.83 -3.11 29.71
CA GLN A 650 0.31 -2.18 29.69
C GLN A 650 0.49 -1.59 28.29
N ILE A 651 0.45 -0.25 28.20
CA ILE A 651 0.54 0.49 26.92
C ILE A 651 1.98 0.88 26.61
N GLN A 652 2.75 1.25 27.64
CA GLN A 652 4.14 1.66 27.50
C GLN A 652 4.99 1.09 28.63
N ASP A 653 6.24 0.74 28.30
CA ASP A 653 7.24 0.33 29.26
C ASP A 653 7.55 1.42 30.30
N GLN A 654 8.05 0.97 31.44
CA GLN A 654 8.30 1.82 32.58
C GLN A 654 9.32 2.93 32.27
N GLN A 655 8.87 4.18 32.38
CA GLN A 655 9.70 5.38 32.30
C GLN A 655 10.17 5.82 33.68
N LYS A 656 11.38 6.34 33.77
CA LYS A 656 11.92 6.92 35.02
C LYS A 656 12.00 8.43 34.88
N VAL A 657 11.43 9.14 35.84
CA VAL A 657 11.49 10.59 35.92
C VAL A 657 12.08 10.99 37.27
N ARG A 658 13.07 11.83 37.24
CA ARG A 658 13.73 12.33 38.45
C ARG A 658 12.98 13.53 39.00
N VAL A 659 12.68 13.53 40.30
CA VAL A 659 12.08 14.63 41.02
C VAL A 659 13.05 15.12 42.07
N ALA A 660 13.46 16.39 41.99
CA ALA A 660 14.29 17.07 42.95
C ALA A 660 13.39 17.85 43.92
N VAL A 661 13.35 17.44 45.16
CA VAL A 661 12.60 18.12 46.25
C VAL A 661 13.48 19.20 46.82
N ARG A 662 13.01 20.46 46.78
CA ARG A 662 13.62 21.61 47.46
C ARG A 662 12.51 22.30 48.24
N ALA A 663 12.20 21.85 49.47
CA ALA A 663 11.23 22.50 50.30
C ALA A 663 11.88 23.70 50.99
N GLU A 664 11.41 24.91 50.73
CA GLU A 664 11.94 26.19 51.23
C GLU A 664 11.75 26.45 52.74
N TRP A 665 11.48 25.41 53.54
CA TRP A 665 11.32 25.59 55.01
C TRP A 665 12.62 26.03 55.68
N GLU A 666 13.81 25.79 55.09
CA GLU A 666 15.08 26.33 55.54
C GLU A 666 15.11 27.85 55.43
N THR A 667 14.52 28.43 54.39
CA THR A 667 14.44 29.88 54.22
C THR A 667 13.49 30.50 55.24
N ILE A 668 12.36 29.86 55.51
CA ILE A 668 11.42 30.30 56.53
C ILE A 668 12.04 30.14 57.95
N GLY A 669 12.76 29.04 58.19
CA GLY A 669 13.51 28.82 59.43
C GLY A 669 14.59 29.88 59.64
N LEU A 670 15.33 30.23 58.56
CA LEU A 670 16.36 31.25 58.58
C LEU A 670 15.77 32.67 58.84
N ILE A 671 14.61 32.97 58.22
CA ILE A 671 13.89 34.23 58.42
C ILE A 671 13.36 34.33 59.86
N VAL A 672 12.77 33.24 60.38
CA VAL A 672 12.29 33.21 61.77
C VAL A 672 13.47 33.28 62.74
N PHE A 673 14.54 32.58 62.50
CA PHE A 673 15.74 32.60 63.31
C PHE A 673 16.43 33.97 63.25
N GLY A 674 16.56 34.56 62.04
CA GLY A 674 17.06 35.90 61.80
C GLY A 674 16.19 36.97 62.47
N GLY A 675 14.87 36.82 62.40
CA GLY A 675 13.90 37.69 63.10
C GLY A 675 14.02 37.61 64.61
N LEU A 676 14.21 36.39 65.12
CA LEU A 676 14.40 36.15 66.59
C LEU A 676 15.76 36.71 67.06
N ALA A 677 16.83 36.54 66.28
CA ALA A 677 18.13 37.11 66.52
C ALA A 677 18.11 38.65 66.50
N ALA A 678 17.43 39.22 65.49
CA ALA A 678 17.21 40.66 65.41
C ALA A 678 16.39 41.18 66.60
N LEU A 679 15.37 40.47 67.02
CA LEU A 679 14.57 40.81 68.22
C LEU A 679 15.42 40.79 69.49
N LEU A 680 16.26 39.76 69.66
CA LEU A 680 17.21 39.66 70.75
C LEU A 680 18.23 40.79 70.78
N ILE A 681 18.76 41.18 69.58
CA ILE A 681 19.66 42.32 69.44
C ILE A 681 18.94 43.62 69.81
N VAL A 682 17.73 43.85 69.34
CA VAL A 682 16.91 45.02 69.70
C VAL A 682 16.61 45.09 71.20
N LEU A 683 16.25 43.96 71.75
CA LEU A 683 16.05 43.86 73.25
C LEU A 683 17.36 44.10 73.97
N GLY A 684 18.48 43.58 73.48
CA GLY A 684 19.82 43.84 74.00
C GLY A 684 20.23 45.34 73.93
N VAL A 685 19.96 46.00 72.83
CA VAL A 685 20.17 47.42 72.64
C VAL A 685 19.27 48.24 73.57
N ILE A 686 18.00 47.90 73.63
CA ILE A 686 17.04 48.57 74.57
C ILE A 686 17.49 48.41 76.06
N ARG A 687 17.97 47.24 76.39
CA ARG A 687 18.52 46.97 77.73
C ARG A 687 19.81 47.76 77.93
N THR A 688 20.69 47.87 77.03
CA THR A 688 21.95 48.63 77.08
C THR A 688 21.68 50.14 77.10
N VAL A 689 20.74 50.65 76.31
CA VAL A 689 20.30 52.06 76.36
C VAL A 689 19.59 52.40 77.66
N ARG A 690 18.76 51.51 78.19
CA ARG A 690 18.15 51.70 79.48
C ARG A 690 19.19 51.66 80.63
N ARG A 691 20.20 50.83 80.55
CA ARG A 691 21.34 50.78 81.46
C ARG A 691 22.18 52.05 81.41
N LYS A 692 22.56 52.50 80.18
CA LYS A 692 23.30 53.78 79.95
C LYS A 692 22.46 55.00 80.42
N ARG A 693 21.12 55.02 80.25
CA ARG A 693 20.25 56.07 80.74
C ARG A 693 20.16 56.05 82.26
N ARG A 694 20.32 54.92 82.95
CA ARG A 694 20.44 54.85 84.36
C ARG A 694 21.79 55.34 84.85
N GLU A 695 22.86 54.96 84.17
CA GLU A 695 24.22 55.45 84.52
C GLU A 695 24.38 56.94 84.22
N ALA A 696 23.77 57.47 83.22
CA ALA A 696 23.73 58.94 82.93
C ALA A 696 22.82 59.69 83.87
N ALA A 697 21.83 59.08 84.49
CA ALA A 697 20.99 59.70 85.56
C ALA A 697 21.67 59.72 86.89
N GLU A 698 22.60 58.79 87.15
CA GLU A 698 23.49 58.80 88.36
C GLU A 698 24.63 59.80 88.20
N GLU A 699 25.21 59.99 87.02
CA GLU A 699 26.23 61.01 86.74
C GLU A 699 25.67 62.47 86.80
N ALA A 700 24.43 62.64 86.30
CA ALA A 700 23.73 63.96 86.39
C ALA A 700 23.34 64.37 87.80
N ALA A 701 23.21 63.37 88.75
CA ALA A 701 22.97 63.65 90.17
C ALA A 701 24.25 64.01 90.92
N VAL A 702 25.40 63.57 90.41
CA VAL A 702 26.71 63.91 90.98
C VAL A 702 27.24 65.24 90.46
N GLU A 703 26.89 65.69 89.30
CA GLU A 703 27.28 66.93 88.67
C GLU A 703 26.47 68.18 89.15
N ALA A 704 25.26 67.96 89.61
CA ALA A 704 24.42 68.94 90.26
C ALA A 704 24.89 69.32 91.66
N GLU A 705 25.79 68.56 92.27
CA GLU A 705 26.32 68.77 93.66
C GLU A 705 27.72 69.47 93.57
N ILE A 706 28.34 69.72 92.41
CA ILE A 706 29.62 70.39 92.22
C ILE A 706 29.42 71.82 91.60
N GLU A 707 28.30 72.14 90.98
CA GLU A 707 28.03 73.47 90.43
C GLU A 707 27.51 74.52 91.39
N SER A 708 27.59 74.26 92.69
CA SER A 708 27.26 75.24 93.74
C SER A 708 28.52 75.88 94.36
N LEU A 709 29.71 75.63 93.85
CA LEU A 709 30.96 76.27 94.33
C LEU A 709 31.87 76.60 93.19
N GLU A 710 31.63 77.63 92.49
CA GLU A 710 32.64 78.54 91.82
C GLU A 710 31.98 79.40 90.74
N GLU A 711 31.26 80.33 91.17
CA GLU A 711 31.16 81.64 90.55
C GLU A 711 32.45 82.39 90.89
N ASP A 712 33.30 82.63 89.94
CA ASP A 712 34.01 83.88 89.83
C ASP A 712 35.17 83.77 88.80
N ALA A 713 35.27 84.86 88.03
CA ALA A 713 36.41 85.37 87.28
C ALA A 713 36.54 85.13 85.81
N VAL A 714 35.90 85.99 85.00
CA VAL A 714 36.53 87.14 84.34
C VAL A 714 37.34 86.83 83.08
N ASN A 715 36.76 87.31 81.96
CA ASN A 715 37.41 88.02 80.85
C ASN A 715 38.62 87.41 80.05
N ALA A 716 38.49 87.24 78.82
CA ALA A 716 39.16 88.08 77.77
C ALA A 716 39.04 87.41 76.35
N ARG A 717 38.56 88.20 75.48
CA ARG A 717 38.69 88.10 74.06
C ARG A 717 40.17 88.28 73.63
N PRO A 718 40.64 88.17 72.34
CA PRO A 718 39.88 87.91 71.08
C PRO A 718 40.72 87.12 69.99
N ASP A 719 40.06 86.96 68.82
CA ASP A 719 40.59 87.04 67.45
C ASP A 719 41.34 85.88 66.80
N GLY A 720 40.84 85.59 65.61
CA GLY A 720 41.65 85.08 64.51
C GLY A 720 40.95 84.13 63.55
N THR A 721 40.13 84.72 62.69
CA THR A 721 39.79 84.14 61.39
C THR A 721 41.06 84.19 60.47
N PRO A 722 41.16 83.65 59.28
CA PRO A 722 40.25 82.78 58.50
C PRO A 722 40.98 81.71 57.65
N SER A 723 40.18 81.06 56.79
CA SER A 723 40.53 80.81 55.37
C SER A 723 40.70 79.37 54.92
N ASN A 724 39.72 79.08 54.15
CA ASN A 724 39.85 78.58 52.76
C ASN A 724 40.53 77.26 52.45
N GLY A 725 39.83 76.52 51.75
CA GLY A 725 40.10 76.16 50.39
C GLY A 725 39.64 74.79 50.04
N THR A 726 38.50 74.71 49.42
CA THR A 726 38.34 74.40 48.00
C THR A 726 38.89 73.07 47.56
N SER A 727 38.02 72.26 47.08
CA SER A 727 37.86 71.95 45.66
C SER A 727 38.08 70.55 45.20
N SER A 728 37.07 70.09 44.66
CA SER A 728 36.97 69.42 43.33
C SER A 728 37.48 68.03 43.18
N ALA A 729 36.60 67.18 42.90
CA ALA A 729 35.96 66.87 41.60
C ALA A 729 36.73 65.84 40.76
N HIS A 730 35.90 65.15 40.11
CA HIS A 730 36.10 64.36 38.87
C HIS A 730 36.61 62.93 39.02
N ASP A 731 36.09 62.05 38.48
CA ASP A 731 35.21 61.77 37.29
C ASP A 731 35.80 60.55 36.59
N THR A 732 34.88 59.90 35.93
CA THR A 732 35.02 58.99 34.76
C THR A 732 35.49 57.57 34.91
N SER A 733 34.52 56.76 34.67
CA SER A 733 34.28 56.01 33.40
C SER A 733 35.19 54.80 33.14
N SER A 734 34.65 53.73 32.87
CA SER A 734 34.38 53.06 31.57
C SER A 734 34.44 51.54 31.65
N THR A 735 33.39 51.03 31.12
CA THR A 735 33.33 49.71 30.43
C THR A 735 34.47 49.60 29.37
N PRO A 736 34.83 48.48 28.80
CA PRO A 736 33.90 47.53 28.18
C PRO A 736 34.33 46.05 28.11
N ASP A 737 33.34 45.28 27.69
CA ASP A 737 33.32 44.27 26.62
C ASP A 737 34.11 42.95 26.67
N THR A 738 33.33 42.02 26.32
CA THR A 738 33.39 40.91 25.32
C THR A 738 33.92 39.54 25.66
N ASN A 739 33.03 38.65 25.22
CA ASN A 739 33.23 37.36 24.55
C ASN A 739 33.74 36.14 25.35
N GLU A 740 33.03 35.12 25.41
CA GLU A 740 32.64 34.07 24.45
C GLU A 740 31.50 33.21 25.01
#